data_7e81cba9326748bdb76f052f491acfda
#
_entry.id   7e81cba9326748bdb76f052f491acfda
#
_cell.length_a   1.000
_cell.length_b   1.000
_cell.length_c   1.000
_cell.angle_alpha   90.00
_cell.angle_beta   90.00
_cell.angle_gamma   90.00
#
_symmetry.space_group_name_H-M   'P 1'
#
loop_
_entity.id
_entity.type
_entity.pdbx_description
1 polymer ?
#
loop_
_entity_poly.entity_id
_entity_poly.type
_entity_poly.pdbx_seq_one_letter_code
_entity_poly.pdbx_strand_id
1 'polypeptide(L)'
;MQGRGSAANSAVCYSLGITAVDPIAMDLLFERFLSEERGEWPDIDLDLPSGDRRERVIQHVYEKYGRLGAAMTAVVITYRSRSAVREVGKALSLEEDEIDRLANVMHHVEFTDPHETLGRTLASAGLSLDGPRMRTFADLWFRMQDLPRHLGQHSGGMVICQGALDAVVPLEPAAMPGRVVVQWDKDDCAGMGIVKVDLLGLGMMAVLQDAIELVNASTPNSQCPTPNAQFDLAHLPPDDPDVYELLRKADTIGVFQVESRAQMATLPRLEPRCFYDIVVQVAIIRPGPIVGDMVHPYLNRRAGREPVVPLHPSLEPVLARTLGVPLFQEQLLRMAMVAAGFTGGQAEELRRAMGFKRSEQRMRQIEVQLREGMAKKGITGETAERIVASITSFALYGFPESHAASFALLAYASAYLKVHYPAAFYTALLNNQPMGFYHPATLVKDAQRRGVRFHPIDVQQSDWLCRIEEDGAIRLGLVYVNGLRMEIGQAIAAFDRTTTCVADGSARSQGRLECPKCGSDDDSMIERVRDRTCFCNTCAHEWTVERRPAWRFASIEDLVRRTGLRRDELTTLADIGALNAFTHERRSALWQVERVIRPAGDLFENEERFEYAPPASPLAPTDAGERLRADYAGTGLTIGPHPMALCRREMALRGVLRACDLPQARDGRRVRVAGMVITRQRPGTAKGFVFLTLEDETGVSNVIIRPDLFDRVRPIVLRQPFLLVEGVLQHQDGVLSIRAERLQGIAGAASVEAHDFS
;
A
#
# COMPACT_ATOMS: atom_id res chain seq x y z
N MET A 1 -12.16 -11.72 -6.06
CA MET A 1 -12.88 -10.44 -6.03
C MET A 1 -13.63 -10.31 -4.71
N GLN A 2 -13.96 -9.08 -4.33
CA GLN A 2 -14.73 -8.79 -3.13
C GLN A 2 -15.73 -7.67 -3.41
N GLY A 3 -17.00 -7.94 -3.17
CA GLY A 3 -18.06 -6.93 -3.25
C GLY A 3 -17.94 -5.95 -2.09
N ARG A 4 -18.17 -4.66 -2.32
CA ARG A 4 -18.25 -3.64 -1.25
C ARG A 4 -19.53 -2.81 -1.39
N GLY A 5 -19.84 -1.97 -0.37
CA GLY A 5 -21.04 -1.15 -0.39
C GLY A 5 -22.32 -1.98 -0.56
N SER A 6 -23.07 -1.73 -1.62
CA SER A 6 -24.31 -2.45 -1.93
C SER A 6 -24.09 -3.94 -2.19
N ALA A 7 -23.02 -4.31 -2.87
CA ALA A 7 -22.70 -5.71 -3.14
C ALA A 7 -22.36 -6.48 -1.87
N ALA A 8 -21.64 -5.88 -0.91
CA ALA A 8 -21.35 -6.51 0.38
C ALA A 8 -22.61 -6.69 1.27
N ASN A 9 -23.66 -5.91 1.03
CA ASN A 9 -24.94 -5.99 1.76
C ASN A 9 -25.96 -6.92 1.11
N SER A 10 -25.63 -7.56 0.01
CA SER A 10 -26.56 -8.35 -0.79
C SER A 10 -26.43 -9.85 -0.48
N ALA A 11 -27.50 -10.47 0.01
CA ALA A 11 -27.57 -11.92 0.17
C ALA A 11 -27.43 -12.66 -1.17
N VAL A 12 -27.86 -12.07 -2.28
CA VAL A 12 -27.65 -12.63 -3.63
C VAL A 12 -26.17 -12.62 -3.99
N CYS A 13 -25.45 -11.50 -3.76
CA CYS A 13 -24.02 -11.44 -3.99
C CYS A 13 -23.22 -12.41 -3.10
N TYR A 14 -23.66 -12.61 -1.85
CA TYR A 14 -23.08 -13.61 -0.96
C TYR A 14 -23.30 -15.04 -1.49
N SER A 15 -24.53 -15.38 -1.85
CA SER A 15 -24.87 -16.71 -2.40
C SER A 15 -24.15 -17.02 -3.72
N LEU A 16 -23.83 -16.00 -4.52
CA LEU A 16 -23.09 -16.12 -5.78
C LEU A 16 -21.57 -16.10 -5.59
N GLY A 17 -21.06 -15.95 -4.36
CA GLY A 17 -19.62 -15.84 -4.08
C GLY A 17 -18.98 -14.52 -4.56
N ILE A 18 -19.77 -13.48 -4.81
CA ILE A 18 -19.29 -12.14 -5.19
C ILE A 18 -18.70 -11.41 -3.98
N THR A 19 -19.25 -11.67 -2.79
CA THR A 19 -18.75 -11.17 -1.51
C THR A 19 -18.64 -12.30 -0.50
N ALA A 20 -17.64 -12.24 0.37
CA ALA A 20 -17.51 -13.16 1.50
C ALA A 20 -18.14 -12.61 2.80
N VAL A 21 -18.73 -11.41 2.76
CA VAL A 21 -19.48 -10.85 3.88
C VAL A 21 -20.88 -11.45 3.90
N ASP A 22 -21.23 -12.16 4.98
CA ASP A 22 -22.57 -12.65 5.21
C ASP A 22 -23.46 -11.52 5.76
N PRO A 23 -24.39 -10.94 4.98
CA PRO A 23 -25.20 -9.81 5.43
C PRO A 23 -26.22 -10.19 6.49
N ILE A 24 -26.61 -11.48 6.59
CA ILE A 24 -27.58 -11.97 7.59
C ILE A 24 -26.86 -12.16 8.94
N ALA A 25 -25.75 -12.90 8.94
CA ALA A 25 -24.97 -13.11 10.15
C ALA A 25 -24.43 -11.78 10.74
N MET A 26 -24.16 -10.80 9.89
CA MET A 26 -23.71 -9.46 10.28
C MET A 26 -24.86 -8.51 10.67
N ASP A 27 -26.12 -8.90 10.51
CA ASP A 27 -27.31 -8.05 10.72
C ASP A 27 -27.22 -6.70 9.96
N LEU A 28 -26.82 -6.73 8.68
CA LEU A 28 -26.70 -5.54 7.88
C LEU A 28 -28.09 -5.03 7.42
N LEU A 29 -28.25 -3.71 7.39
CA LEU A 29 -29.52 -3.07 7.01
C LEU A 29 -29.69 -3.08 5.50
N PHE A 30 -30.67 -3.87 5.02
CA PHE A 30 -30.95 -4.05 3.60
C PHE A 30 -31.53 -2.78 2.93
N GLU A 31 -32.44 -2.07 3.62
CA GLU A 31 -33.19 -0.92 3.12
C GLU A 31 -32.31 0.26 2.72
N ARG A 32 -31.05 0.29 3.20
CA ARG A 32 -30.09 1.30 2.79
C ARG A 32 -29.79 1.28 1.28
N PHE A 33 -29.83 0.10 0.66
CA PHE A 33 -29.43 -0.07 -0.72
C PHE A 33 -30.61 -0.36 -1.65
N LEU A 34 -31.63 -1.04 -1.15
CA LEU A 34 -32.81 -1.44 -1.91
C LEU A 34 -34.07 -1.09 -1.10
N SER A 35 -34.79 -0.07 -1.52
CA SER A 35 -36.12 0.25 -1.04
C SER A 35 -37.03 0.51 -2.23
N GLU A 36 -38.35 0.21 -2.10
CA GLU A 36 -39.33 0.44 -3.16
C GLU A 36 -39.42 1.91 -3.55
N GLU A 37 -39.20 2.83 -2.59
CA GLU A 37 -39.26 4.27 -2.81
C GLU A 37 -38.02 4.83 -3.49
N ARG A 38 -36.91 4.06 -3.62
CA ARG A 38 -35.65 4.57 -4.15
C ARG A 38 -35.73 4.95 -5.63
N GLY A 39 -36.47 4.16 -6.44
CA GLY A 39 -36.65 4.43 -7.87
C GLY A 39 -35.38 4.35 -8.75
N GLU A 40 -34.24 3.99 -8.16
CA GLU A 40 -32.94 3.89 -8.83
C GLU A 40 -32.29 2.54 -8.52
N TRP A 41 -31.58 1.98 -9.50
CA TRP A 41 -30.78 0.78 -9.31
C TRP A 41 -29.57 1.06 -8.40
N PRO A 42 -29.17 0.13 -7.53
CA PRO A 42 -27.97 0.27 -6.73
C PRO A 42 -26.72 0.17 -7.61
N ASP A 43 -25.69 0.97 -7.32
CA ASP A 43 -24.35 0.78 -7.88
C ASP A 43 -23.79 -0.57 -7.39
N ILE A 44 -23.12 -1.30 -8.27
CA ILE A 44 -22.43 -2.55 -7.95
C ILE A 44 -20.93 -2.27 -7.95
N ASP A 45 -20.33 -2.27 -6.76
CA ASP A 45 -18.90 -2.03 -6.58
C ASP A 45 -18.17 -3.34 -6.32
N LEU A 46 -17.20 -3.67 -7.18
CA LEU A 46 -16.38 -4.87 -7.10
C LEU A 46 -14.89 -4.49 -6.96
N ASP A 47 -14.27 -4.91 -5.88
CA ASP A 47 -12.82 -4.83 -5.70
C ASP A 47 -12.16 -6.06 -6.34
N LEU A 48 -11.33 -5.79 -7.34
CA LEU A 48 -10.56 -6.77 -8.10
C LEU A 48 -9.07 -6.62 -7.77
N PRO A 49 -8.26 -7.66 -7.92
CA PRO A 49 -6.81 -7.52 -7.92
C PRO A 49 -6.37 -6.50 -8.95
N SER A 50 -5.55 -5.51 -8.55
CA SER A 50 -5.06 -4.45 -9.44
C SER A 50 -4.16 -4.99 -10.57
N GLY A 51 -3.83 -4.14 -11.53
CA GLY A 51 -2.97 -4.46 -12.68
C GLY A 51 -3.65 -5.34 -13.73
N ASP A 52 -2.87 -6.24 -14.32
CA ASP A 52 -3.29 -7.06 -15.48
C ASP A 52 -4.49 -7.96 -15.20
N ARG A 53 -4.68 -8.38 -13.96
CA ARG A 53 -5.82 -9.23 -13.57
C ARG A 53 -7.14 -8.47 -13.72
N ARG A 54 -7.18 -7.22 -13.25
CA ARG A 54 -8.34 -6.36 -13.47
C ARG A 54 -8.55 -6.05 -14.95
N GLU A 55 -7.46 -5.75 -15.67
CA GLU A 55 -7.54 -5.48 -17.11
C GLU A 55 -8.12 -6.67 -17.88
N ARG A 56 -7.73 -7.89 -17.57
CA ARG A 56 -8.32 -9.09 -18.18
C ARG A 56 -9.84 -9.17 -17.96
N VAL A 57 -10.34 -8.81 -16.79
CA VAL A 57 -11.80 -8.78 -16.53
C VAL A 57 -12.49 -7.73 -17.41
N ILE A 58 -11.90 -6.52 -17.52
CA ILE A 58 -12.43 -5.45 -18.38
C ILE A 58 -12.45 -5.88 -19.85
N GLN A 59 -11.36 -6.47 -20.35
CA GLN A 59 -11.27 -6.94 -21.73
C GLN A 59 -12.23 -8.12 -21.99
N HIS A 60 -12.41 -9.03 -21.03
CA HIS A 60 -13.39 -10.09 -21.15
C HIS A 60 -14.83 -9.56 -21.31
N VAL A 61 -15.17 -8.47 -20.61
CA VAL A 61 -16.49 -7.84 -20.81
C VAL A 61 -16.62 -7.29 -22.24
N TYR A 62 -15.56 -6.63 -22.79
CA TYR A 62 -15.58 -6.19 -24.18
C TYR A 62 -15.64 -7.35 -25.20
N GLU A 63 -14.95 -8.45 -24.92
CA GLU A 63 -15.02 -9.66 -25.75
C GLU A 63 -16.45 -10.24 -25.78
N LYS A 64 -17.12 -10.29 -24.63
CA LYS A 64 -18.44 -10.88 -24.48
C LYS A 64 -19.56 -10.02 -25.05
N TYR A 65 -19.51 -8.71 -24.85
CA TYR A 65 -20.61 -7.78 -25.22
C TYR A 65 -20.28 -6.90 -26.42
N GLY A 66 -19.05 -6.90 -26.89
CA GLY A 66 -18.58 -6.04 -27.98
C GLY A 66 -18.39 -4.59 -27.54
N ARG A 67 -17.71 -3.81 -28.40
CA ARG A 67 -17.44 -2.38 -28.16
C ARG A 67 -18.68 -1.49 -28.25
N LEU A 68 -19.75 -1.97 -28.84
CA LEU A 68 -21.04 -1.28 -28.88
C LEU A 68 -21.99 -1.73 -27.77
N GLY A 69 -21.67 -2.83 -27.07
CA GLY A 69 -22.47 -3.36 -25.95
C GLY A 69 -21.89 -3.06 -24.57
N ALA A 70 -20.65 -2.58 -24.48
CA ALA A 70 -20.02 -2.21 -23.23
C ALA A 70 -19.13 -0.99 -23.36
N ALA A 71 -19.11 -0.12 -22.35
CA ALA A 71 -18.25 1.07 -22.34
C ALA A 71 -17.94 1.51 -20.90
N MET A 72 -16.81 2.19 -20.72
CA MET A 72 -16.48 2.86 -19.45
C MET A 72 -17.32 4.13 -19.31
N THR A 73 -17.66 4.52 -18.08
CA THR A 73 -18.32 5.81 -17.82
C THR A 73 -17.33 6.97 -17.89
N ALA A 74 -17.81 8.15 -18.25
CA ALA A 74 -17.02 9.38 -18.16
C ALA A 74 -16.94 9.92 -16.73
N VAL A 75 -15.96 10.79 -16.52
CA VAL A 75 -15.83 11.68 -15.36
C VAL A 75 -15.54 13.07 -15.86
N VAL A 76 -16.27 14.06 -15.39
CA VAL A 76 -15.96 15.46 -15.67
C VAL A 76 -14.71 15.85 -14.90
N ILE A 77 -13.61 15.98 -15.61
CA ILE A 77 -12.36 16.51 -15.04
C ILE A 77 -12.49 18.02 -14.94
N THR A 78 -12.28 18.54 -13.72
CA THR A 78 -12.34 19.99 -13.48
C THR A 78 -10.94 20.57 -13.30
N TYR A 79 -10.83 21.88 -13.47
CA TYR A 79 -9.60 22.59 -13.16
C TYR A 79 -9.36 22.57 -11.66
N ARG A 80 -8.14 22.22 -11.28
CA ARG A 80 -7.62 22.25 -9.91
C ARG A 80 -6.39 23.15 -9.85
N SER A 81 -5.91 23.44 -8.66
CA SER A 81 -4.84 24.40 -8.39
C SER A 81 -3.71 24.37 -9.44
N ARG A 82 -3.13 23.23 -9.72
CA ARG A 82 -1.99 23.08 -10.63
C ARG A 82 -2.35 23.27 -12.10
N SER A 83 -3.48 22.72 -12.54
CA SER A 83 -3.93 22.87 -13.94
C SER A 83 -4.37 24.30 -14.22
N ALA A 84 -5.07 24.94 -13.28
CA ALA A 84 -5.46 26.34 -13.41
C ALA A 84 -4.24 27.27 -13.47
N VAL A 85 -3.19 27.02 -12.63
CA VAL A 85 -1.93 27.79 -12.72
C VAL A 85 -1.34 27.74 -14.11
N ARG A 86 -1.25 26.55 -14.71
CA ARG A 86 -0.65 26.38 -16.03
C ARG A 86 -1.43 27.12 -17.13
N GLU A 87 -2.74 26.99 -17.15
CA GLU A 87 -3.56 27.59 -18.20
C GLU A 87 -3.68 29.12 -18.02
N VAL A 88 -3.91 29.61 -16.81
CA VAL A 88 -3.94 31.06 -16.53
C VAL A 88 -2.56 31.69 -16.77
N GLY A 89 -1.49 31.01 -16.34
CA GLY A 89 -0.11 31.46 -16.59
C GLY A 89 0.19 31.61 -18.09
N LYS A 90 -0.17 30.62 -18.89
CA LYS A 90 -0.06 30.70 -20.38
C LYS A 90 -0.89 31.82 -20.95
N ALA A 91 -2.16 31.96 -20.56
CA ALA A 91 -3.06 32.99 -21.02
C ALA A 91 -2.55 34.42 -20.73
N LEU A 92 -1.86 34.58 -19.60
CA LEU A 92 -1.22 35.84 -19.20
C LEU A 92 0.23 35.95 -19.73
N SER A 93 0.72 35.01 -20.55
CA SER A 93 2.09 34.97 -21.07
C SER A 93 3.17 35.07 -19.99
N LEU A 94 3.00 34.35 -18.86
CA LEU A 94 4.06 34.19 -17.89
C LEU A 94 5.16 33.30 -18.47
N GLU A 95 6.42 33.50 -18.01
CA GLU A 95 7.54 32.64 -18.41
C GLU A 95 7.34 31.20 -17.90
N GLU A 96 7.81 30.21 -18.65
CA GLU A 96 7.62 28.80 -18.34
C GLU A 96 8.19 28.42 -16.97
N ASP A 97 9.37 28.92 -16.63
CA ASP A 97 9.99 28.75 -15.31
C ASP A 97 9.16 29.35 -14.17
N GLU A 98 8.45 30.46 -14.44
CA GLU A 98 7.57 31.09 -13.47
C GLU A 98 6.31 30.28 -13.26
N ILE A 99 5.72 29.77 -14.37
CA ILE A 99 4.58 28.85 -14.33
C ILE A 99 4.92 27.57 -13.55
N ASP A 100 6.08 26.97 -13.77
CA ASP A 100 6.50 25.75 -13.08
C ASP A 100 6.75 25.98 -11.60
N ARG A 101 7.39 27.09 -11.22
CA ARG A 101 7.53 27.47 -9.81
C ARG A 101 6.18 27.65 -9.12
N LEU A 102 5.26 28.39 -9.76
CA LEU A 102 3.89 28.57 -9.27
C LEU A 102 3.17 27.22 -9.16
N ALA A 103 3.21 26.38 -10.17
CA ALA A 103 2.52 25.08 -10.19
C ALA A 103 3.04 24.13 -9.09
N ASN A 104 4.34 24.16 -8.79
CA ASN A 104 4.94 23.35 -7.73
C ASN A 104 4.57 23.84 -6.33
N VAL A 105 4.49 25.14 -6.12
CA VAL A 105 4.13 25.74 -4.82
C VAL A 105 2.62 25.61 -4.55
N MET A 106 1.80 25.79 -5.59
CA MET A 106 0.32 25.73 -5.51
C MET A 106 -0.23 24.29 -5.32
N HIS A 107 0.60 23.27 -5.43
CA HIS A 107 0.19 21.88 -5.22
C HIS A 107 -0.32 21.61 -3.78
N HIS A 108 0.10 22.41 -2.82
CA HIS A 108 -0.21 22.25 -1.39
C HIS A 108 -1.21 23.26 -0.83
N VAL A 109 -1.96 23.96 -1.69
CA VAL A 109 -2.96 24.95 -1.24
C VAL A 109 -4.24 24.21 -0.86
N GLU A 110 -4.47 24.01 0.44
CA GLU A 110 -5.76 23.58 0.98
C GLU A 110 -6.74 24.75 1.05
N PHE A 111 -7.98 24.52 0.63
CA PHE A 111 -9.04 25.50 0.40
C PHE A 111 -9.75 26.02 1.68
N THR A 112 -9.04 26.37 2.75
CA THR A 112 -9.67 26.94 3.94
C THR A 112 -9.90 28.46 3.83
N ASP A 113 -9.01 29.18 3.18
CA ASP A 113 -9.17 30.57 2.75
C ASP A 113 -8.28 30.83 1.53
N PRO A 114 -8.87 30.87 0.31
CA PRO A 114 -8.10 30.95 -0.92
C PRO A 114 -7.24 32.22 -1.03
N HIS A 115 -7.70 33.36 -0.54
CA HIS A 115 -6.98 34.62 -0.70
C HIS A 115 -5.80 34.75 0.26
N GLU A 116 -5.97 34.40 1.52
CA GLU A 116 -4.89 34.44 2.51
C GLU A 116 -3.83 33.36 2.23
N THR A 117 -4.28 32.17 1.84
CA THR A 117 -3.41 31.05 1.51
C THR A 117 -2.62 31.32 0.21
N LEU A 118 -3.26 31.92 -0.80
CA LEU A 118 -2.61 32.28 -2.06
C LEU A 118 -1.48 33.29 -1.82
N GLY A 119 -1.73 34.38 -1.07
CA GLY A 119 -0.71 35.37 -0.76
C GLY A 119 0.53 34.81 -0.06
N ARG A 120 0.32 33.95 0.96
CA ARG A 120 1.43 33.28 1.67
C ARG A 120 2.19 32.29 0.75
N THR A 121 1.47 31.60 -0.10
CA THR A 121 2.03 30.61 -1.02
C THR A 121 2.87 31.30 -2.10
N LEU A 122 2.40 32.39 -2.69
CA LEU A 122 3.15 33.20 -3.63
C LEU A 122 4.40 33.80 -3.00
N ALA A 123 4.30 34.35 -1.80
CA ALA A 123 5.45 34.87 -1.06
C ALA A 123 6.52 33.79 -0.81
N SER A 124 6.13 32.53 -0.55
CA SER A 124 7.07 31.41 -0.39
C SER A 124 7.78 31.03 -1.70
N ALA A 125 7.19 31.37 -2.86
CA ALA A 125 7.80 31.20 -4.19
C ALA A 125 8.64 32.42 -4.62
N GLY A 126 8.75 33.45 -3.76
CA GLY A 126 9.44 34.69 -4.09
C GLY A 126 8.63 35.60 -5.04
N LEU A 127 7.32 35.41 -5.10
CA LEU A 127 6.40 36.16 -5.96
C LEU A 127 5.49 37.05 -5.11
N SER A 128 5.20 38.27 -5.59
CA SER A 128 4.32 39.23 -4.91
C SER A 128 3.03 39.45 -5.70
N LEU A 129 1.91 39.63 -4.99
CA LEU A 129 0.63 40.04 -5.55
C LEU A 129 0.57 41.52 -5.94
N ASP A 130 1.61 42.30 -5.71
CA ASP A 130 1.57 43.76 -5.85
C ASP A 130 1.44 44.25 -7.29
N GLY A 131 1.81 43.44 -8.29
CA GLY A 131 1.69 43.78 -9.69
C GLY A 131 0.27 43.55 -10.23
N PRO A 132 -0.23 44.39 -11.17
CA PRO A 132 -1.56 44.24 -11.77
C PRO A 132 -1.74 42.87 -12.45
N ARG A 133 -0.67 42.35 -13.11
CA ARG A 133 -0.65 41.06 -13.79
C ARG A 133 -0.86 39.89 -12.79
N MET A 134 -0.19 39.94 -11.62
CA MET A 134 -0.33 38.88 -10.61
C MET A 134 -1.67 38.95 -9.87
N ARG A 135 -2.27 40.13 -9.71
CA ARG A 135 -3.64 40.26 -9.22
C ARG A 135 -4.65 39.65 -10.18
N THR A 136 -4.50 39.92 -11.49
CA THR A 136 -5.31 39.30 -12.55
C THR A 136 -5.12 37.78 -12.56
N PHE A 137 -3.87 37.31 -12.42
CA PHE A 137 -3.58 35.87 -12.30
C PHE A 137 -4.33 35.26 -11.12
N ALA A 138 -4.28 35.87 -9.96
CA ALA A 138 -4.94 35.37 -8.75
C ALA A 138 -6.47 35.29 -8.91
N ASP A 139 -7.10 36.36 -9.46
CA ASP A 139 -8.55 36.38 -9.71
C ASP A 139 -8.96 35.30 -10.72
N LEU A 140 -8.27 35.19 -11.85
CA LEU A 140 -8.56 34.18 -12.87
C LEU A 140 -8.30 32.76 -12.36
N TRP A 141 -7.22 32.54 -11.64
CA TRP A 141 -6.92 31.25 -11.03
C TRP A 141 -8.02 30.81 -10.06
N PHE A 142 -8.50 31.74 -9.21
CA PHE A 142 -9.59 31.47 -8.28
C PHE A 142 -10.90 31.14 -9.01
N ARG A 143 -11.28 31.94 -9.99
CA ARG A 143 -12.52 31.77 -10.77
C ARG A 143 -12.49 30.51 -11.65
N MET A 144 -11.32 30.03 -11.99
CA MET A 144 -11.14 28.83 -12.82
C MET A 144 -11.27 27.52 -12.02
N GLN A 145 -11.18 27.58 -10.67
CA GLN A 145 -11.33 26.38 -9.86
C GLN A 145 -12.70 25.73 -10.08
N ASP A 146 -12.69 24.41 -10.16
CA ASP A 146 -13.86 23.54 -10.34
C ASP A 146 -14.64 23.73 -11.66
N LEU A 147 -14.21 24.61 -12.56
CA LEU A 147 -14.79 24.66 -13.90
C LEU A 147 -14.46 23.36 -14.68
N PRO A 148 -15.40 22.88 -15.53
CA PRO A 148 -15.12 21.71 -16.38
C PRO A 148 -13.92 21.95 -17.29
N ARG A 149 -13.06 20.95 -17.42
CA ARG A 149 -11.90 20.99 -18.32
C ARG A 149 -12.06 20.07 -19.51
N HIS A 150 -12.35 18.80 -19.26
CA HIS A 150 -12.62 17.80 -20.28
C HIS A 150 -13.31 16.59 -19.66
N LEU A 151 -13.87 15.72 -20.48
CA LEU A 151 -14.28 14.39 -20.05
C LEU A 151 -13.06 13.47 -19.95
N GLY A 152 -12.96 12.77 -18.85
CA GLY A 152 -11.98 11.70 -18.66
C GLY A 152 -12.69 10.35 -18.48
N GLN A 153 -11.94 9.26 -18.59
CA GLN A 153 -12.46 7.93 -18.30
C GLN A 153 -12.54 7.72 -16.78
N HIS A 154 -13.68 7.22 -16.28
CA HIS A 154 -13.80 6.77 -14.89
C HIS A 154 -12.85 5.60 -14.62
N SER A 155 -12.28 5.54 -13.43
CA SER A 155 -11.27 4.53 -13.08
C SER A 155 -11.80 3.10 -13.07
N GLY A 156 -13.11 2.87 -12.82
CA GLY A 156 -13.71 1.56 -12.66
C GLY A 156 -15.10 1.40 -13.26
N GLY A 157 -15.86 2.50 -13.40
CA GLY A 157 -17.25 2.46 -13.83
C GLY A 157 -17.41 1.93 -15.25
N MET A 158 -18.21 0.89 -15.40
CA MET A 158 -18.51 0.26 -16.67
C MET A 158 -20.02 0.09 -16.84
N VAL A 159 -20.52 0.43 -18.00
CA VAL A 159 -21.89 0.19 -18.43
C VAL A 159 -21.91 -1.02 -19.35
N ILE A 160 -22.84 -1.94 -19.12
CA ILE A 160 -23.02 -3.15 -19.92
C ILE A 160 -24.46 -3.19 -20.43
N CYS A 161 -24.65 -3.31 -21.73
CA CYS A 161 -25.94 -3.33 -22.39
C CYS A 161 -26.09 -4.63 -23.21
N GLN A 162 -27.28 -5.16 -23.27
CA GLN A 162 -27.58 -6.34 -24.09
C GLN A 162 -27.74 -6.01 -25.60
N GLY A 163 -27.80 -4.72 -25.93
CA GLY A 163 -27.96 -4.22 -27.31
C GLY A 163 -26.88 -3.21 -27.69
N ALA A 164 -27.19 -2.38 -28.65
CA ALA A 164 -26.31 -1.30 -29.12
C ALA A 164 -26.39 -0.10 -28.16
N LEU A 165 -25.36 0.10 -27.36
CA LEU A 165 -25.26 1.18 -26.37
C LEU A 165 -25.24 2.57 -27.06
N ASP A 166 -24.68 2.67 -28.26
CA ASP A 166 -24.65 3.88 -29.08
C ASP A 166 -26.03 4.33 -29.59
N ALA A 167 -27.05 3.46 -29.52
CA ALA A 167 -28.44 3.85 -29.77
C ALA A 167 -29.05 4.66 -28.61
N VAL A 168 -28.41 4.66 -27.44
CA VAL A 168 -28.91 5.33 -26.21
C VAL A 168 -27.99 6.48 -25.80
N VAL A 169 -26.67 6.30 -25.93
CA VAL A 169 -25.67 7.27 -25.45
C VAL A 169 -24.53 7.44 -26.47
N PRO A 170 -23.96 8.64 -26.60
CA PRO A 170 -22.77 8.86 -27.43
C PRO A 170 -21.57 8.09 -26.89
N LEU A 171 -20.83 7.44 -27.76
CA LEU A 171 -19.61 6.71 -27.46
C LEU A 171 -18.39 7.43 -28.07
N GLU A 172 -17.26 7.37 -27.38
CA GLU A 172 -15.98 7.84 -27.89
C GLU A 172 -14.84 6.85 -27.59
N PRO A 173 -13.80 6.77 -28.44
CA PRO A 173 -12.62 5.99 -28.10
C PRO A 173 -11.93 6.55 -26.85
N ALA A 174 -11.52 5.70 -25.93
CA ALA A 174 -10.72 6.10 -24.79
C ALA A 174 -9.26 6.39 -25.20
N ALA A 175 -8.54 7.18 -24.39
CA ALA A 175 -7.09 7.35 -24.55
C ALA A 175 -6.32 6.02 -24.35
N MET A 176 -6.86 5.10 -23.54
CA MET A 176 -6.32 3.76 -23.38
C MET A 176 -6.75 2.87 -24.54
N PRO A 177 -5.80 2.13 -25.19
CA PRO A 177 -6.15 1.21 -26.26
C PRO A 177 -7.19 0.16 -25.83
N GLY A 178 -8.06 -0.20 -26.74
CA GLY A 178 -9.05 -1.28 -26.52
C GLY A 178 -10.27 -0.89 -25.68
N ARG A 179 -10.44 0.39 -25.32
CA ARG A 179 -11.56 0.86 -24.49
C ARG A 179 -12.42 1.89 -25.23
N VAL A 180 -13.68 1.95 -24.82
CA VAL A 180 -14.70 2.91 -25.26
C VAL A 180 -15.29 3.58 -24.03
N VAL A 181 -15.65 4.87 -24.14
CA VAL A 181 -16.22 5.68 -23.05
C VAL A 181 -17.59 6.19 -23.50
N VAL A 182 -18.60 6.08 -22.61
CA VAL A 182 -19.83 6.84 -22.76
C VAL A 182 -19.58 8.30 -22.36
N GLN A 183 -20.11 9.26 -23.11
CA GLN A 183 -19.88 10.70 -22.82
C GLN A 183 -20.69 11.22 -21.62
N TRP A 184 -21.28 10.33 -20.83
CA TRP A 184 -22.08 10.64 -19.64
C TRP A 184 -21.35 10.21 -18.37
N ASP A 185 -21.48 11.03 -17.35
CA ASP A 185 -20.92 10.75 -16.02
C ASP A 185 -21.88 9.88 -15.19
N LYS A 186 -21.55 9.69 -13.91
CA LYS A 186 -22.34 8.88 -12.98
C LYS A 186 -23.76 9.42 -12.80
N ASP A 187 -23.91 10.74 -12.65
CA ASP A 187 -25.22 11.35 -12.38
C ASP A 187 -26.11 11.31 -13.63
N ASP A 188 -25.54 11.50 -14.81
CA ASP A 188 -26.24 11.34 -16.10
C ASP A 188 -26.73 9.90 -16.31
N CYS A 189 -25.84 8.92 -16.07
CA CYS A 189 -26.19 7.51 -16.16
C CYS A 189 -27.35 7.14 -15.20
N ALA A 190 -27.30 7.62 -13.95
CA ALA A 190 -28.36 7.37 -12.98
C ALA A 190 -29.68 8.02 -13.40
N GLY A 191 -29.66 9.28 -13.92
CA GLY A 191 -30.83 9.98 -14.44
C GLY A 191 -31.51 9.29 -15.62
N MET A 192 -30.71 8.54 -16.43
CA MET A 192 -31.18 7.77 -17.58
C MET A 192 -31.57 6.31 -17.22
N GLY A 193 -31.46 5.91 -15.94
CA GLY A 193 -31.74 4.55 -15.52
C GLY A 193 -30.72 3.51 -15.99
N ILE A 194 -29.52 3.95 -16.36
CA ILE A 194 -28.43 3.08 -16.80
C ILE A 194 -27.70 2.49 -15.60
N VAL A 195 -27.63 1.17 -15.53
CA VAL A 195 -26.90 0.46 -14.47
C VAL A 195 -25.39 0.53 -14.71
N LYS A 196 -24.66 0.99 -13.70
CA LYS A 196 -23.21 1.07 -13.69
C LYS A 196 -22.63 0.00 -12.76
N VAL A 197 -21.61 -0.70 -13.22
CA VAL A 197 -20.81 -1.64 -12.43
C VAL A 197 -19.40 -1.06 -12.27
N ASP A 198 -18.94 -0.90 -11.05
CA ASP A 198 -17.59 -0.41 -10.76
C ASP A 198 -16.61 -1.58 -10.61
N LEU A 199 -15.77 -1.77 -11.61
CA LEU A 199 -14.68 -2.73 -11.60
C LEU A 199 -13.43 -2.02 -11.05
N LEU A 200 -13.28 -1.99 -9.73
CA LEU A 200 -12.22 -1.24 -9.04
C LEU A 200 -10.97 -2.08 -8.88
N GLY A 201 -9.79 -1.48 -9.01
CA GLY A 201 -8.53 -2.13 -8.74
C GLY A 201 -8.06 -1.83 -7.31
N LEU A 202 -7.81 -2.87 -6.52
CA LEU A 202 -7.28 -2.75 -5.17
C LEU A 202 -5.96 -3.52 -5.06
N GLY A 203 -4.85 -2.80 -4.73
CA GLY A 203 -3.52 -3.42 -4.62
C GLY A 203 -3.47 -4.55 -3.60
N MET A 204 -4.14 -4.39 -2.45
CA MET A 204 -4.19 -5.46 -1.45
C MET A 204 -4.89 -6.74 -1.96
N MET A 205 -5.88 -6.62 -2.84
CA MET A 205 -6.49 -7.82 -3.46
C MET A 205 -5.50 -8.59 -4.33
N ALA A 206 -4.58 -7.88 -5.01
CA ALA A 206 -3.50 -8.54 -5.74
C ALA A 206 -2.52 -9.22 -4.79
N VAL A 207 -2.13 -8.55 -3.69
CA VAL A 207 -1.28 -9.13 -2.65
C VAL A 207 -1.89 -10.39 -2.03
N LEU A 208 -3.18 -10.33 -1.65
CA LEU A 208 -3.87 -11.48 -1.06
C LEU A 208 -3.93 -12.65 -2.03
N GLN A 209 -4.22 -12.40 -3.30
CA GLN A 209 -4.25 -13.44 -4.31
C GLN A 209 -2.87 -14.08 -4.51
N ASP A 210 -1.82 -13.26 -4.68
CA ASP A 210 -0.45 -13.77 -4.86
C ASP A 210 0.02 -14.54 -3.63
N ALA A 211 -0.25 -14.03 -2.42
CA ALA A 211 0.12 -14.71 -1.19
C ALA A 211 -0.58 -16.07 -1.05
N ILE A 212 -1.88 -16.15 -1.37
CA ILE A 212 -2.65 -17.40 -1.37
C ILE A 212 -2.09 -18.39 -2.40
N GLU A 213 -1.77 -17.92 -3.60
CA GLU A 213 -1.14 -18.75 -4.65
C GLU A 213 0.22 -19.30 -4.18
N LEU A 214 1.06 -18.47 -3.53
CA LEU A 214 2.34 -18.87 -2.96
C LEU A 214 2.19 -19.89 -1.83
N VAL A 215 1.22 -19.70 -0.93
CA VAL A 215 0.93 -20.65 0.15
C VAL A 215 0.49 -21.99 -0.42
N ASN A 216 -0.45 -22.01 -1.37
CA ASN A 216 -0.94 -23.22 -2.01
C ASN A 216 0.15 -23.96 -2.81
N ALA A 217 1.10 -23.23 -3.40
CA ALA A 217 2.23 -23.83 -4.13
C ALA A 217 3.29 -24.44 -3.19
N SER A 218 3.45 -23.88 -1.97
CA SER A 218 4.50 -24.25 -1.03
C SER A 218 4.06 -25.31 -0.02
N THR A 219 2.76 -25.50 0.18
CA THR A 219 2.21 -26.41 1.22
C THR A 219 1.86 -27.75 0.55
N PRO A 220 2.53 -28.87 0.90
CA PRO A 220 2.06 -30.18 0.51
C PRO A 220 0.64 -30.40 1.04
N ASN A 221 -0.23 -31.04 0.27
CA ASN A 221 -1.65 -31.31 0.56
C ASN A 221 -1.98 -31.91 1.95
N SER A 222 -0.98 -32.26 2.76
CA SER A 222 -1.12 -32.90 4.08
C SER A 222 -1.29 -31.95 5.25
N GLN A 223 -1.11 -30.63 5.09
CA GLN A 223 -1.21 -29.66 6.17
C GLN A 223 -2.48 -28.78 6.11
N CYS A 224 -3.32 -28.92 5.09
CA CYS A 224 -4.64 -28.30 5.08
C CYS A 224 -5.60 -29.04 6.05
N PRO A 225 -6.46 -28.31 6.79
CA PRO A 225 -7.42 -28.92 7.73
C PRO A 225 -8.39 -29.90 7.09
N THR A 226 -8.59 -29.83 5.77
CA THR A 226 -9.35 -30.79 4.97
C THR A 226 -8.46 -31.34 3.84
N PRO A 227 -8.36 -32.66 3.66
CA PRO A 227 -7.63 -33.25 2.54
C PRO A 227 -8.20 -32.73 1.22
N ASN A 228 -7.36 -32.13 0.36
CA ASN A 228 -7.71 -31.49 -0.92
C ASN A 228 -8.37 -30.10 -0.86
N ALA A 229 -8.48 -29.42 0.28
CA ALA A 229 -8.92 -28.04 0.32
C ALA A 229 -7.74 -27.10 -0.01
N GLN A 230 -7.91 -26.25 -0.99
CA GLN A 230 -7.01 -25.13 -1.24
C GLN A 230 -7.30 -24.04 -0.19
N PHE A 231 -6.24 -23.42 0.32
CA PHE A 231 -6.35 -22.24 1.15
C PHE A 231 -6.94 -21.08 0.32
N ASP A 232 -8.03 -20.48 0.78
CA ASP A 232 -8.69 -19.36 0.10
C ASP A 232 -9.23 -18.32 1.08
N LEU A 233 -9.64 -17.16 0.55
CA LEU A 233 -10.10 -16.01 1.34
C LEU A 233 -11.42 -16.28 2.07
N ALA A 234 -12.30 -17.13 1.53
CA ALA A 234 -13.62 -17.39 2.09
C ALA A 234 -13.59 -18.38 3.26
N HIS A 235 -12.53 -19.18 3.35
CA HIS A 235 -12.39 -20.25 4.35
C HIS A 235 -11.27 -19.99 5.35
N LEU A 236 -10.91 -18.70 5.57
CA LEU A 236 -9.99 -18.34 6.64
C LEU A 236 -10.55 -18.73 8.00
N PRO A 237 -9.74 -19.32 8.91
CA PRO A 237 -10.18 -19.58 10.28
C PRO A 237 -10.68 -18.29 10.92
N PRO A 238 -11.94 -18.24 11.42
CA PRO A 238 -12.44 -17.07 12.08
C PRO A 238 -11.81 -16.91 13.46
N ASP A 239 -11.69 -15.66 13.91
CA ASP A 239 -11.33 -15.28 15.29
C ASP A 239 -10.00 -15.90 15.81
N ASP A 240 -8.99 -15.96 14.93
CA ASP A 240 -7.64 -16.44 15.29
C ASP A 240 -6.99 -15.54 16.36
N PRO A 241 -6.56 -16.10 17.50
CA PRO A 241 -6.03 -15.32 18.63
C PRO A 241 -4.72 -14.60 18.31
N ASP A 242 -3.88 -15.17 17.45
CA ASP A 242 -2.57 -14.60 17.07
C ASP A 242 -2.75 -13.38 16.17
N VAL A 243 -3.80 -13.40 15.32
CA VAL A 243 -4.21 -12.23 14.52
C VAL A 243 -4.63 -11.09 15.44
N TYR A 244 -5.46 -11.35 16.45
CA TYR A 244 -5.86 -10.29 17.39
C TYR A 244 -4.72 -9.81 18.27
N GLU A 245 -3.77 -10.67 18.62
CA GLU A 245 -2.57 -10.27 19.35
C GLU A 245 -1.71 -9.32 18.52
N LEU A 246 -1.49 -9.61 17.22
CA LEU A 246 -0.81 -8.72 16.27
C LEU A 246 -1.50 -7.36 16.21
N LEU A 247 -2.83 -7.34 16.09
CA LEU A 247 -3.61 -6.10 16.02
C LEU A 247 -3.53 -5.30 17.32
N ARG A 248 -3.65 -5.95 18.49
CA ARG A 248 -3.51 -5.28 19.80
C ARG A 248 -2.14 -4.67 20.02
N LYS A 249 -1.09 -5.30 19.50
CA LYS A 249 0.28 -4.76 19.53
C LYS A 249 0.51 -3.66 18.50
N ALA A 250 -0.47 -3.38 17.64
CA ALA A 250 -0.36 -2.45 16.49
C ALA A 250 0.83 -2.77 15.57
N ASP A 251 1.20 -4.06 15.45
CA ASP A 251 2.25 -4.52 14.55
C ASP A 251 1.69 -4.73 13.13
N THR A 252 1.17 -3.66 12.55
CA THR A 252 0.31 -3.69 11.37
C THR A 252 0.95 -3.06 10.11
N ILE A 253 2.28 -2.96 10.05
CA ILE A 253 2.98 -2.55 8.82
C ILE A 253 2.62 -3.52 7.69
N GLY A 254 2.13 -3.00 6.56
CA GLY A 254 1.67 -3.78 5.42
C GLY A 254 0.29 -4.42 5.56
N VAL A 255 -0.36 -4.32 6.73
CA VAL A 255 -1.71 -4.87 6.96
C VAL A 255 -2.76 -3.88 6.46
N PHE A 256 -3.64 -4.35 5.60
CA PHE A 256 -4.64 -3.51 4.94
C PHE A 256 -5.44 -2.64 5.91
N GLN A 257 -5.62 -1.38 5.58
CA GLN A 257 -6.48 -0.38 6.25
C GLN A 257 -6.08 -0.03 7.69
N VAL A 258 -5.29 -0.83 8.39
CA VAL A 258 -4.93 -0.62 9.81
C VAL A 258 -3.45 -0.26 10.04
N GLU A 259 -2.72 0.07 8.96
CA GLU A 259 -1.29 0.40 8.98
C GLU A 259 -0.98 1.90 9.14
N SER A 260 -1.99 2.77 9.01
CA SER A 260 -1.76 4.20 9.21
C SER A 260 -1.49 4.51 10.69
N ARG A 261 -0.74 5.58 10.96
CA ARG A 261 -0.39 5.97 12.33
C ARG A 261 -1.61 6.15 13.25
N ALA A 262 -2.67 6.76 12.73
CA ALA A 262 -3.90 6.95 13.51
C ALA A 262 -4.56 5.61 13.85
N GLN A 263 -4.57 4.67 12.92
CA GLN A 263 -5.05 3.31 13.13
C GLN A 263 -4.19 2.58 14.16
N MET A 264 -2.86 2.59 13.99
CA MET A 264 -1.91 1.96 14.92
C MET A 264 -1.97 2.55 16.33
N ALA A 265 -2.27 3.85 16.47
CA ALA A 265 -2.45 4.49 17.78
C ALA A 265 -3.80 4.16 18.43
N THR A 266 -4.78 3.68 17.68
CA THR A 266 -6.12 3.35 18.19
C THR A 266 -6.24 1.87 18.54
N LEU A 267 -5.58 0.98 17.80
CA LEU A 267 -5.64 -0.48 17.99
C LEU A 267 -5.37 -0.95 19.43
N PRO A 268 -4.30 -0.50 20.14
CA PRO A 268 -4.06 -0.90 21.53
C PRO A 268 -5.14 -0.42 22.51
N ARG A 269 -5.82 0.70 22.19
CA ARG A 269 -6.90 1.25 23.01
C ARG A 269 -8.23 0.55 22.77
N LEU A 270 -8.47 0.10 21.53
CA LEU A 270 -9.67 -0.61 21.15
C LEU A 270 -9.61 -2.07 21.62
N GLU A 271 -8.40 -2.65 21.70
CA GLU A 271 -8.19 -4.05 22.07
C GLU A 271 -9.11 -5.02 21.30
N PRO A 272 -8.93 -5.18 19.97
CA PRO A 272 -9.80 -6.04 19.17
C PRO A 272 -9.74 -7.50 19.68
N ARG A 273 -10.92 -8.13 19.79
CA ARG A 273 -11.10 -9.49 20.30
C ARG A 273 -11.96 -10.36 19.39
N CYS A 274 -12.70 -9.75 18.47
CA CYS A 274 -13.56 -10.41 17.50
C CYS A 274 -13.59 -9.64 16.19
N PHE A 275 -14.11 -10.25 15.15
CA PHE A 275 -14.18 -9.65 13.82
C PHE A 275 -14.89 -8.29 13.80
N TYR A 276 -15.99 -8.13 14.57
CA TYR A 276 -16.70 -6.86 14.62
C TYR A 276 -15.88 -5.71 15.21
N ASP A 277 -14.93 -5.98 16.08
CA ASP A 277 -14.02 -4.96 16.59
C ASP A 277 -13.12 -4.40 15.45
N ILE A 278 -12.76 -5.23 14.46
CA ILE A 278 -12.04 -4.77 13.28
C ILE A 278 -12.95 -3.91 12.40
N VAL A 279 -14.23 -4.27 12.26
CA VAL A 279 -15.22 -3.45 11.54
C VAL A 279 -15.32 -2.06 12.15
N VAL A 280 -15.40 -1.99 13.48
CA VAL A 280 -15.40 -0.72 14.23
C VAL A 280 -14.09 0.04 14.05
N GLN A 281 -12.93 -0.63 14.13
CA GLN A 281 -11.62 -0.01 13.94
C GLN A 281 -11.50 0.66 12.57
N VAL A 282 -11.93 -0.01 11.51
CA VAL A 282 -11.94 0.52 10.14
C VAL A 282 -12.86 1.74 10.02
N ALA A 283 -13.99 1.72 10.73
CA ALA A 283 -14.98 2.79 10.66
C ALA A 283 -14.63 4.02 11.50
N ILE A 284 -13.96 3.84 12.64
CA ILE A 284 -13.73 4.92 13.63
C ILE A 284 -12.60 5.88 13.22
N ILE A 285 -11.60 5.38 12.49
CA ILE A 285 -10.46 6.17 12.01
C ILE A 285 -10.50 6.25 10.48
N ARG A 286 -10.69 7.42 9.93
CA ARG A 286 -10.87 7.71 8.49
C ARG A 286 -10.04 8.88 8.02
N PRO A 287 -9.70 8.95 6.71
CA PRO A 287 -9.25 10.18 6.09
C PRO A 287 -10.38 11.23 6.10
N GLY A 288 -10.06 12.44 6.54
CA GLY A 288 -11.02 13.55 6.61
C GLY A 288 -11.20 14.10 8.03
N PRO A 289 -11.93 15.22 8.19
CA PRO A 289 -12.17 15.79 9.51
C PRO A 289 -12.99 14.80 10.35
N ILE A 290 -12.33 14.17 11.30
CA ILE A 290 -13.03 13.47 12.38
C ILE A 290 -13.64 14.57 13.23
N VAL A 291 -14.95 14.69 13.23
CA VAL A 291 -15.63 15.53 14.22
C VAL A 291 -15.38 14.89 15.57
N GLY A 292 -14.47 15.50 16.31
CA GLY A 292 -13.59 14.99 17.37
C GLY A 292 -14.20 14.28 18.55
N ASP A 293 -15.53 14.21 18.73
CA ASP A 293 -16.10 13.79 20.01
C ASP A 293 -16.59 12.33 20.04
N MET A 294 -16.49 11.55 18.95
CA MET A 294 -17.03 10.19 18.94
C MET A 294 -15.99 9.09 19.18
N VAL A 295 -14.73 9.32 18.82
CA VAL A 295 -13.65 8.35 19.07
C VAL A 295 -13.43 8.18 20.57
N HIS A 296 -13.39 9.28 21.31
CA HIS A 296 -13.15 9.29 22.73
C HIS A 296 -14.24 8.57 23.55
N PRO A 297 -15.55 8.85 23.34
CA PRO A 297 -16.62 8.12 24.06
C PRO A 297 -16.57 6.61 23.80
N TYR A 298 -16.38 6.17 22.55
CA TYR A 298 -16.30 4.76 22.24
C TYR A 298 -15.14 4.08 22.98
N LEU A 299 -13.93 4.64 22.89
CA LEU A 299 -12.74 4.09 23.56
C LEU A 299 -12.84 4.15 25.08
N ASN A 300 -13.43 5.21 25.66
CA ASN A 300 -13.65 5.33 27.09
C ASN A 300 -14.63 4.27 27.60
N ARG A 301 -15.74 4.05 26.88
CA ARG A 301 -16.73 3.02 27.20
C ARG A 301 -16.14 1.62 27.03
N ARG A 302 -15.37 1.40 26.00
CA ARG A 302 -14.64 0.13 25.77
C ARG A 302 -13.68 -0.18 26.93
N ALA A 303 -12.98 0.81 27.43
CA ALA A 303 -12.07 0.72 28.57
C ALA A 303 -12.77 0.74 29.95
N GLY A 304 -14.10 0.84 30.00
CA GLY A 304 -14.86 0.91 31.24
C GLY A 304 -14.71 2.24 32.02
N ARG A 305 -14.14 3.28 31.40
CA ARG A 305 -13.96 4.62 32.03
C ARG A 305 -15.23 5.46 31.99
N GLU A 306 -16.14 5.16 31.07
CA GLU A 306 -17.41 5.83 30.89
C GLU A 306 -18.53 4.76 30.83
N PRO A 307 -19.65 4.94 31.55
CA PRO A 307 -20.77 4.01 31.48
C PRO A 307 -21.45 4.06 30.12
N VAL A 308 -21.92 2.92 29.62
CA VAL A 308 -22.73 2.84 28.41
C VAL A 308 -24.16 3.24 28.75
N VAL A 309 -24.51 4.50 28.47
CA VAL A 309 -25.87 5.01 28.69
C VAL A 309 -26.51 5.26 27.33
N PRO A 310 -27.58 4.54 26.96
CA PRO A 310 -28.28 4.79 25.71
C PRO A 310 -28.96 6.17 25.74
N LEU A 311 -29.03 6.84 24.56
CA LEU A 311 -29.74 8.12 24.43
C LEU A 311 -31.22 8.00 24.82
N HIS A 312 -31.81 6.86 24.52
CA HIS A 312 -33.17 6.46 24.94
C HIS A 312 -33.23 4.92 24.98
N PRO A 313 -34.01 4.30 25.92
CA PRO A 313 -34.07 2.82 26.02
C PRO A 313 -34.42 2.11 24.70
N SER A 314 -35.31 2.68 23.87
CA SER A 314 -35.65 2.09 22.59
C SER A 314 -34.51 2.02 21.59
N LEU A 315 -33.44 2.81 21.77
CA LEU A 315 -32.25 2.82 20.91
C LEU A 315 -31.15 1.86 21.36
N GLU A 316 -31.30 1.24 22.53
CA GLU A 316 -30.32 0.29 23.05
C GLU A 316 -30.03 -0.87 22.07
N PRO A 317 -31.02 -1.54 21.47
CA PRO A 317 -30.76 -2.63 20.50
C PRO A 317 -30.00 -2.14 19.25
N VAL A 318 -30.19 -0.90 18.84
CA VAL A 318 -29.54 -0.31 17.66
C VAL A 318 -28.07 0.01 17.92
N LEU A 319 -27.75 0.45 19.14
CA LEU A 319 -26.44 0.99 19.48
C LEU A 319 -25.62 0.07 20.39
N ALA A 320 -26.16 -1.08 20.82
CA ALA A 320 -25.49 -1.99 21.77
C ALA A 320 -24.13 -2.45 21.24
N ARG A 321 -24.04 -2.85 19.97
CA ARG A 321 -22.79 -3.33 19.33
C ARG A 321 -21.69 -2.25 19.25
N THR A 322 -22.07 -0.98 19.33
CA THR A 322 -21.16 0.18 19.28
C THR A 322 -21.12 0.96 20.60
N LEU A 323 -21.46 0.29 21.72
CA LEU A 323 -21.39 0.85 23.08
C LEU A 323 -22.15 2.18 23.22
N GLY A 324 -23.30 2.28 22.57
CA GLY A 324 -24.16 3.47 22.59
C GLY A 324 -23.65 4.64 21.74
N VAL A 325 -22.64 4.45 20.91
CA VAL A 325 -22.09 5.48 20.01
C VAL A 325 -22.53 5.16 18.57
N PRO A 326 -23.23 6.02 17.86
CA PRO A 326 -23.55 5.79 16.45
C PRO A 326 -22.29 5.94 15.59
N LEU A 327 -21.85 4.88 14.93
CA LEU A 327 -20.66 4.85 14.08
C LEU A 327 -21.00 4.64 12.61
N PHE A 328 -22.14 4.03 12.32
CA PHE A 328 -22.52 3.61 10.98
C PHE A 328 -23.76 4.37 10.47
N GLN A 329 -23.82 4.59 9.16
CA GLN A 329 -24.98 5.21 8.52
C GLN A 329 -26.24 4.38 8.76
N GLU A 330 -26.13 3.09 8.72
CA GLU A 330 -27.22 2.14 8.98
C GLU A 330 -27.81 2.33 10.38
N GLN A 331 -27.00 2.62 11.36
CA GLN A 331 -27.47 2.91 12.72
C GLN A 331 -28.31 4.19 12.76
N LEU A 332 -27.94 5.23 12.00
CA LEU A 332 -28.74 6.46 11.92
C LEU A 332 -30.12 6.20 11.31
N LEU A 333 -30.17 5.40 10.25
CA LEU A 333 -31.41 4.97 9.63
C LEU A 333 -32.30 4.22 10.63
N ARG A 334 -31.73 3.21 11.31
CA ARG A 334 -32.44 2.45 12.36
C ARG A 334 -32.86 3.35 13.53
N MET A 335 -32.04 4.33 13.93
CA MET A 335 -32.43 5.32 14.97
C MET A 335 -33.65 6.13 14.55
N ALA A 336 -33.71 6.62 13.32
CA ALA A 336 -34.87 7.37 12.80
C ALA A 336 -36.11 6.46 12.72
N MET A 337 -35.97 5.23 12.26
CA MET A 337 -37.07 4.26 12.20
C MET A 337 -37.61 3.92 13.60
N VAL A 338 -36.73 3.65 14.56
CA VAL A 338 -37.11 3.28 15.93
C VAL A 338 -37.64 4.48 16.72
N ALA A 339 -36.93 5.61 16.72
CA ALA A 339 -37.29 6.77 17.54
C ALA A 339 -38.45 7.56 16.95
N ALA A 340 -38.50 7.76 15.63
CA ALA A 340 -39.50 8.59 14.97
C ALA A 340 -40.55 7.83 14.14
N GLY A 341 -40.38 6.53 13.97
CA GLY A 341 -41.31 5.71 13.18
C GLY A 341 -41.19 5.94 11.67
N PHE A 342 -40.03 6.33 11.18
CA PHE A 342 -39.76 6.47 9.76
C PHE A 342 -39.87 5.12 9.06
N THR A 343 -40.39 5.14 7.82
CA THR A 343 -40.24 4.00 6.90
C THR A 343 -38.78 3.88 6.43
N GLY A 344 -38.41 2.73 5.84
CA GLY A 344 -37.08 2.56 5.25
C GLY A 344 -36.74 3.63 4.20
N GLY A 345 -37.71 3.99 3.35
CA GLY A 345 -37.58 5.03 2.34
C GLY A 345 -37.40 6.44 2.93
N GLN A 346 -38.17 6.79 3.96
CA GLN A 346 -37.99 8.07 4.66
C GLN A 346 -36.62 8.18 5.34
N ALA A 347 -36.13 7.08 5.91
CA ALA A 347 -34.80 7.02 6.49
C ALA A 347 -33.70 7.19 5.42
N GLU A 348 -33.86 6.55 4.25
CA GLU A 348 -32.93 6.72 3.13
C GLU A 348 -32.98 8.17 2.56
N GLU A 349 -34.17 8.77 2.50
CA GLU A 349 -34.33 10.19 2.12
C GLU A 349 -33.55 11.11 3.09
N LEU A 350 -33.63 10.84 4.40
CA LEU A 350 -32.85 11.53 5.42
C LEU A 350 -31.34 11.43 5.08
N ARG A 351 -30.82 10.23 4.79
CA ARG A 351 -29.40 10.04 4.42
C ARG A 351 -29.02 10.81 3.15
N ARG A 352 -29.85 10.83 2.13
CA ARG A 352 -29.60 11.57 0.87
C ARG A 352 -29.58 13.07 1.08
N ALA A 353 -30.52 13.60 1.88
CA ALA A 353 -30.58 15.02 2.21
C ALA A 353 -29.34 15.51 2.95
N MET A 354 -28.67 14.60 3.67
CA MET A 354 -27.44 14.85 4.41
C MET A 354 -26.16 14.69 3.58
N GLY A 355 -26.26 14.17 2.33
CA GLY A 355 -25.13 13.96 1.42
C GLY A 355 -24.58 15.25 0.78
N PHE A 356 -23.67 15.06 -0.20
CA PHE A 356 -22.84 16.11 -0.81
C PHE A 356 -23.64 17.27 -1.50
N LYS A 357 -24.86 17.00 -1.97
CA LYS A 357 -25.76 17.99 -2.59
C LYS A 357 -26.77 18.50 -1.54
N ARG A 358 -26.31 19.19 -0.51
CA ARG A 358 -27.12 19.68 0.61
C ARG A 358 -28.22 20.62 0.14
N SER A 359 -29.48 20.24 0.36
CA SER A 359 -30.58 21.15 0.43
C SER A 359 -30.88 21.44 1.91
N GLU A 360 -30.43 22.61 2.43
CA GLU A 360 -30.73 23.02 3.80
C GLU A 360 -32.26 23.06 4.07
N GLN A 361 -33.03 23.38 3.05
CA GLN A 361 -34.47 23.41 3.14
C GLN A 361 -35.06 22.00 3.34
N ARG A 362 -34.53 20.99 2.62
CA ARG A 362 -34.97 19.60 2.76
C ARG A 362 -34.56 19.02 4.11
N MET A 363 -33.36 19.34 4.59
CA MET A 363 -32.91 18.96 5.94
C MET A 363 -33.85 19.50 7.02
N ARG A 364 -34.24 20.78 6.97
CA ARG A 364 -35.17 21.35 7.92
C ARG A 364 -36.53 20.65 7.89
N GLN A 365 -37.03 20.28 6.72
CA GLN A 365 -38.29 19.55 6.59
C GLN A 365 -38.21 18.17 7.25
N ILE A 366 -37.13 17.43 6.99
CA ILE A 366 -36.93 16.11 7.57
C ILE A 366 -36.70 16.17 9.08
N GLU A 367 -36.01 17.22 9.55
CA GLU A 367 -35.82 17.47 10.98
C GLU A 367 -37.17 17.72 11.71
N VAL A 368 -38.09 18.44 11.09
CA VAL A 368 -39.45 18.64 11.61
C VAL A 368 -40.19 17.32 11.69
N GLN A 369 -40.17 16.51 10.60
CA GLN A 369 -40.82 15.18 10.58
C GLN A 369 -40.22 14.24 11.65
N LEU A 370 -38.89 14.29 11.85
CA LEU A 370 -38.22 13.52 12.88
C LEU A 370 -38.70 13.87 14.28
N ARG A 371 -38.82 15.17 14.60
CA ARG A 371 -39.35 15.67 15.88
C ARG A 371 -40.83 15.28 16.08
N GLU A 372 -41.66 15.44 15.06
CA GLU A 372 -43.07 15.04 15.12
C GLU A 372 -43.26 13.54 15.34
N GLY A 373 -42.44 12.73 14.64
CA GLY A 373 -42.45 11.28 14.81
C GLY A 373 -42.02 10.84 16.22
N MET A 374 -40.98 11.48 16.77
CA MET A 374 -40.52 11.25 18.15
C MET A 374 -41.56 11.65 19.17
N ALA A 375 -42.24 12.82 19.00
CA ALA A 375 -43.29 13.29 19.88
C ALA A 375 -44.45 12.31 19.95
N LYS A 376 -44.85 11.69 18.80
CA LYS A 376 -45.90 10.65 18.76
C LYS A 376 -45.53 9.42 19.57
N LYS A 377 -44.21 9.14 19.73
CA LYS A 377 -43.70 8.02 20.54
C LYS A 377 -43.34 8.44 21.98
N GLY A 378 -43.70 9.68 22.40
CA GLY A 378 -43.43 10.15 23.75
C GLY A 378 -41.99 10.61 24.00
N ILE A 379 -41.17 10.69 22.96
CA ILE A 379 -39.77 11.16 23.04
C ILE A 379 -39.77 12.68 22.79
N THR A 380 -39.60 13.48 23.86
CA THR A 380 -39.67 14.94 23.80
C THR A 380 -38.56 15.59 24.62
N GLY A 381 -38.43 16.92 24.54
CA GLY A 381 -37.47 17.68 25.32
C GLY A 381 -36.01 17.42 24.97
N GLU A 382 -35.15 17.47 25.97
CA GLU A 382 -33.68 17.31 25.78
C GLU A 382 -33.28 16.01 25.11
N THR A 383 -33.96 14.92 25.40
CA THR A 383 -33.69 13.62 24.77
C THR A 383 -33.94 13.66 23.26
N ALA A 384 -35.03 14.26 22.81
CA ALA A 384 -35.30 14.43 21.40
C ALA A 384 -34.25 15.30 20.71
N GLU A 385 -33.85 16.41 21.34
CA GLU A 385 -32.79 17.28 20.81
C GLU A 385 -31.44 16.55 20.68
N ARG A 386 -31.09 15.77 21.67
CA ARG A 386 -29.84 14.96 21.62
C ARG A 386 -29.89 13.90 20.53
N ILE A 387 -31.02 13.26 20.28
CA ILE A 387 -31.19 12.29 19.19
C ILE A 387 -31.10 13.03 17.84
N VAL A 388 -31.78 14.15 17.65
CA VAL A 388 -31.70 14.96 16.43
C VAL A 388 -30.26 15.42 16.18
N ALA A 389 -29.60 15.97 17.18
CA ALA A 389 -28.22 16.43 17.09
C ALA A 389 -27.28 15.26 16.74
N SER A 390 -27.49 14.09 17.32
CA SER A 390 -26.72 12.89 17.01
C SER A 390 -26.92 12.47 15.55
N ILE A 391 -28.15 12.43 15.05
CA ILE A 391 -28.46 12.07 13.66
C ILE A 391 -27.90 13.13 12.69
N THR A 392 -28.09 14.40 12.94
CA THR A 392 -27.69 15.48 12.02
C THR A 392 -26.19 15.71 12.00
N SER A 393 -25.50 15.68 13.14
CA SER A 393 -24.04 15.82 13.19
C SER A 393 -23.32 14.63 12.55
N PHE A 394 -23.87 13.45 12.69
CA PHE A 394 -23.28 12.22 12.20
C PHE A 394 -23.56 11.93 10.74
N ALA A 395 -24.62 12.47 10.23
CA ALA A 395 -25.05 12.34 8.86
C ALA A 395 -24.00 12.75 7.82
N LEU A 396 -23.13 13.68 8.20
CA LEU A 396 -22.02 14.14 7.37
C LEU A 396 -20.86 13.14 7.32
N TYR A 397 -20.76 12.27 8.32
CA TYR A 397 -19.56 11.48 8.61
C TYR A 397 -19.84 9.99 8.82
N GLY A 398 -21.10 9.54 8.76
CA GLY A 398 -21.46 8.14 8.91
C GLY A 398 -20.74 7.25 7.89
N PHE A 399 -20.18 6.12 8.33
CA PHE A 399 -19.51 5.16 7.47
C PHE A 399 -20.47 4.02 7.14
N PRO A 400 -20.47 3.48 5.92
CA PRO A 400 -21.28 2.31 5.62
C PRO A 400 -20.79 1.08 6.39
N GLU A 401 -21.66 0.42 7.14
CA GLU A 401 -21.30 -0.78 7.92
C GLU A 401 -20.86 -1.92 7.01
N SER A 402 -21.58 -2.13 5.91
CA SER A 402 -21.23 -3.15 4.90
C SER A 402 -19.86 -2.88 4.25
N HIS A 403 -19.50 -1.62 4.02
CA HIS A 403 -18.19 -1.26 3.51
C HIS A 403 -17.09 -1.51 4.55
N ALA A 404 -17.37 -1.17 5.82
CA ALA A 404 -16.45 -1.46 6.93
C ALA A 404 -16.24 -2.97 7.10
N ALA A 405 -17.29 -3.78 6.98
CA ALA A 405 -17.22 -5.24 7.07
C ALA A 405 -16.39 -5.85 5.93
N SER A 406 -16.60 -5.38 4.69
CA SER A 406 -15.80 -5.82 3.54
C SER A 406 -14.31 -5.50 3.74
N PHE A 407 -13.99 -4.30 4.21
CA PHE A 407 -12.59 -3.91 4.46
C PHE A 407 -11.98 -4.59 5.69
N ALA A 408 -12.78 -4.86 6.72
CA ALA A 408 -12.36 -5.63 7.88
C ALA A 408 -11.96 -7.07 7.51
N LEU A 409 -12.67 -7.68 6.54
CA LEU A 409 -12.32 -9.00 6.02
C LEU A 409 -10.93 -9.00 5.37
N LEU A 410 -10.65 -8.00 4.53
CA LEU A 410 -9.32 -7.86 3.91
C LEU A 410 -8.24 -7.54 4.94
N ALA A 411 -8.56 -6.73 5.96
CA ALA A 411 -7.66 -6.44 7.07
C ALA A 411 -7.32 -7.70 7.85
N TYR A 412 -8.34 -8.50 8.20
CA TYR A 412 -8.16 -9.78 8.88
C TYR A 412 -7.34 -10.76 8.05
N ALA A 413 -7.67 -10.91 6.75
CA ALA A 413 -6.94 -11.80 5.85
C ALA A 413 -5.47 -11.41 5.69
N SER A 414 -5.17 -10.12 5.53
CA SER A 414 -3.80 -9.63 5.43
C SER A 414 -3.02 -9.80 6.75
N ALA A 415 -3.68 -9.62 7.89
CA ALA A 415 -3.09 -9.89 9.21
C ALA A 415 -2.83 -11.39 9.42
N TYR A 416 -3.76 -12.25 9.03
CA TYR A 416 -3.63 -13.70 9.08
C TYR A 416 -2.42 -14.20 8.27
N LEU A 417 -2.31 -13.75 7.03
CA LEU A 417 -1.16 -14.09 6.18
C LEU A 417 0.16 -13.56 6.75
N LYS A 418 0.16 -12.35 7.34
CA LYS A 418 1.34 -11.79 7.99
C LYS A 418 1.81 -12.63 9.19
N VAL A 419 0.87 -13.19 9.96
CA VAL A 419 1.15 -14.02 11.14
C VAL A 419 1.63 -15.42 10.75
N HIS A 420 0.84 -16.11 9.93
CA HIS A 420 1.04 -17.54 9.67
C HIS A 420 1.91 -17.85 8.45
N TYR A 421 1.94 -16.95 7.46
CA TYR A 421 2.68 -17.12 6.20
C TYR A 421 3.51 -15.88 5.82
N PRO A 422 4.39 -15.40 6.73
CA PRO A 422 5.08 -14.12 6.54
C PRO A 422 5.92 -14.09 5.25
N ALA A 423 6.60 -15.16 4.86
CA ALA A 423 7.37 -15.19 3.62
C ALA A 423 6.48 -14.97 2.38
N ALA A 424 5.32 -15.64 2.30
CA ALA A 424 4.37 -15.46 1.21
C ALA A 424 3.78 -14.04 1.21
N PHE A 425 3.40 -13.53 2.37
CA PHE A 425 2.84 -12.20 2.53
C PHE A 425 3.80 -11.10 2.07
N TYR A 426 5.05 -11.10 2.56
CA TYR A 426 6.03 -10.08 2.17
C TYR A 426 6.48 -10.23 0.71
N THR A 427 6.59 -11.45 0.19
CA THR A 427 6.87 -11.66 -1.25
C THR A 427 5.78 -11.03 -2.10
N ALA A 428 4.51 -11.29 -1.77
CA ALA A 428 3.37 -10.71 -2.48
C ALA A 428 3.32 -9.18 -2.36
N LEU A 429 3.59 -8.60 -1.16
CA LEU A 429 3.69 -7.15 -0.97
C LEU A 429 4.78 -6.52 -1.84
N LEU A 430 5.95 -7.15 -1.89
CA LEU A 430 7.08 -6.66 -2.69
C LEU A 430 6.80 -6.75 -4.19
N ASN A 431 6.08 -7.78 -4.65
CA ASN A 431 5.76 -7.97 -6.06
C ASN A 431 4.64 -7.06 -6.58
N ASN A 432 3.83 -6.49 -5.69
CA ASN A 432 2.71 -5.62 -6.05
C ASN A 432 2.99 -4.13 -5.77
N GLN A 433 4.25 -3.74 -5.62
CA GLN A 433 4.63 -2.33 -5.51
C GLN A 433 4.43 -1.57 -6.84
N PRO A 434 4.06 -0.26 -6.82
CA PRO A 434 3.83 0.59 -5.65
C PRO A 434 2.44 0.41 -5.04
N MET A 435 2.38 0.14 -3.74
CA MET A 435 1.13 0.08 -2.97
C MET A 435 1.38 0.23 -1.47
N GLY A 436 0.30 0.54 -0.71
CA GLY A 436 0.36 0.65 0.75
C GLY A 436 1.03 1.93 1.24
N PHE A 437 1.28 1.99 2.54
CA PHE A 437 1.82 3.16 3.24
C PHE A 437 3.34 3.17 3.31
N TYR A 438 3.99 2.01 3.20
CA TYR A 438 5.40 1.86 3.51
C TYR A 438 6.23 1.54 2.28
N HIS A 439 7.39 2.17 2.23
CA HIS A 439 8.40 1.89 1.20
C HIS A 439 8.91 0.43 1.31
N PRO A 440 9.27 -0.24 0.20
CA PRO A 440 9.83 -1.60 0.22
C PRO A 440 10.96 -1.81 1.22
N ALA A 441 11.82 -0.81 1.44
CA ALA A 441 12.88 -0.89 2.44
C ALA A 441 12.34 -1.17 3.86
N THR A 442 11.25 -0.50 4.26
CA THR A 442 10.60 -0.72 5.56
C THR A 442 9.94 -2.10 5.62
N LEU A 443 9.31 -2.55 4.52
CA LEU A 443 8.71 -3.89 4.45
C LEU A 443 9.76 -4.99 4.63
N VAL A 444 10.93 -4.85 3.99
CA VAL A 444 12.06 -5.78 4.15
C VAL A 444 12.54 -5.80 5.60
N LYS A 445 12.68 -4.62 6.25
CA LYS A 445 13.12 -4.56 7.65
C LYS A 445 12.08 -5.13 8.60
N ASP A 446 10.79 -4.90 8.36
CA ASP A 446 9.70 -5.48 9.13
C ASP A 446 9.67 -7.01 9.00
N ALA A 447 9.85 -7.55 7.79
CA ALA A 447 9.97 -8.98 7.53
C ALA A 447 11.17 -9.60 8.26
N GLN A 448 12.34 -8.94 8.22
CA GLN A 448 13.55 -9.41 8.93
C GLN A 448 13.36 -9.45 10.45
N ARG A 449 12.67 -8.46 11.04
CA ARG A 449 12.33 -8.46 12.47
C ARG A 449 11.41 -9.62 12.87
N ARG A 450 10.66 -10.17 11.91
CA ARG A 450 9.83 -11.37 12.06
C ARG A 450 10.56 -12.68 11.75
N GLY A 451 11.86 -12.63 11.48
CA GLY A 451 12.67 -13.80 11.19
C GLY A 451 12.65 -14.27 9.73
N VAL A 452 12.01 -13.51 8.82
CA VAL A 452 12.07 -13.82 7.39
C VAL A 452 13.46 -13.49 6.86
N ARG A 453 14.08 -14.48 6.20
CA ARG A 453 15.40 -14.34 5.58
C ARG A 453 15.25 -13.84 4.15
N PHE A 454 16.28 -13.14 3.67
CA PHE A 454 16.34 -12.64 2.30
C PHE A 454 17.64 -13.06 1.62
N HIS A 455 17.53 -13.41 0.35
CA HIS A 455 18.66 -13.57 -0.55
C HIS A 455 18.81 -12.33 -1.45
N PRO A 456 20.06 -11.92 -1.73
CA PRO A 456 20.32 -10.77 -2.59
C PRO A 456 19.88 -11.03 -4.03
N ILE A 457 19.77 -9.94 -4.80
CA ILE A 457 19.62 -10.00 -6.25
C ILE A 457 20.88 -10.67 -6.82
N ASP A 458 20.68 -11.63 -7.70
CA ASP A 458 21.73 -12.39 -8.36
C ASP A 458 21.29 -12.74 -9.80
N VAL A 459 22.04 -12.33 -10.79
CA VAL A 459 21.72 -12.58 -12.21
C VAL A 459 21.63 -14.07 -12.55
N GLN A 460 22.29 -14.92 -11.76
CA GLN A 460 22.24 -16.39 -11.93
C GLN A 460 20.98 -17.01 -11.31
N GLN A 461 20.40 -16.33 -10.30
CA GLN A 461 19.36 -16.92 -9.45
C GLN A 461 18.03 -16.15 -9.49
N SER A 462 18.06 -14.80 -9.49
CA SER A 462 16.86 -13.99 -9.38
C SER A 462 15.97 -14.09 -10.62
N ASP A 463 14.68 -14.12 -10.40
CA ASP A 463 13.67 -13.90 -11.44
C ASP A 463 13.34 -12.42 -11.55
N TRP A 464 12.44 -12.04 -12.45
CA TRP A 464 11.99 -10.64 -12.54
C TRP A 464 11.32 -10.19 -11.24
N LEU A 465 10.41 -10.99 -10.71
CA LEU A 465 9.74 -10.77 -9.43
C LEU A 465 10.46 -11.49 -8.28
N CYS A 466 10.20 -11.06 -7.05
CA CYS A 466 10.63 -11.76 -5.85
C CYS A 466 9.98 -13.15 -5.77
N ARG A 467 10.68 -14.12 -5.21
CA ARG A 467 10.16 -15.47 -5.00
C ARG A 467 10.64 -16.06 -3.67
N ILE A 468 9.94 -17.07 -3.20
CA ILE A 468 10.36 -17.87 -2.04
C ILE A 468 11.24 -19.02 -2.56
N GLU A 469 12.40 -19.20 -1.96
CA GLU A 469 13.29 -20.31 -2.28
C GLU A 469 13.00 -21.56 -1.41
N GLU A 470 13.60 -22.69 -1.76
CA GLU A 470 13.39 -23.97 -1.05
C GLU A 470 13.72 -23.90 0.45
N ASP A 471 14.63 -23.01 0.85
CA ASP A 471 15.00 -22.78 2.26
C ASP A 471 14.04 -21.84 3.00
N GLY A 472 12.95 -21.40 2.36
CA GLY A 472 11.96 -20.49 2.89
C GLY A 472 12.37 -19.01 2.90
N ALA A 473 13.55 -18.66 2.38
CA ALA A 473 14.00 -17.27 2.26
C ALA A 473 13.40 -16.61 1.01
N ILE A 474 13.22 -15.29 1.07
CA ILE A 474 12.77 -14.49 -0.07
C ILE A 474 13.99 -14.07 -0.88
N ARG A 475 14.05 -14.45 -2.15
CA ARG A 475 15.01 -13.88 -3.10
C ARG A 475 14.43 -12.64 -3.73
N LEU A 476 15.19 -11.53 -3.66
CA LEU A 476 14.80 -10.28 -4.31
C LEU A 476 14.81 -10.42 -5.84
N GLY A 477 13.78 -9.87 -6.47
CA GLY A 477 13.61 -9.85 -7.92
C GLY A 477 14.42 -8.75 -8.60
N LEU A 478 14.73 -8.98 -9.88
CA LEU A 478 15.42 -7.99 -10.73
C LEU A 478 14.61 -6.70 -10.92
N VAL A 479 13.30 -6.71 -10.67
CA VAL A 479 12.41 -5.54 -10.69
C VAL A 479 12.88 -4.41 -9.74
N TYR A 480 13.65 -4.75 -8.72
CA TYR A 480 14.20 -3.78 -7.77
C TYR A 480 15.51 -3.12 -8.24
N VAL A 481 16.07 -3.51 -9.36
CA VAL A 481 17.30 -2.88 -9.89
C VAL A 481 16.95 -1.57 -10.57
N ASN A 482 17.36 -0.46 -9.98
CA ASN A 482 17.13 0.88 -10.51
C ASN A 482 17.78 1.04 -11.90
N GLY A 483 17.01 1.54 -12.87
CA GLY A 483 17.48 1.78 -14.22
C GLY A 483 17.55 0.55 -15.12
N LEU A 484 17.29 -0.66 -14.60
CA LEU A 484 17.22 -1.89 -15.43
C LEU A 484 15.91 -1.89 -16.23
N ARG A 485 16.04 -2.01 -17.55
CA ARG A 485 14.87 -2.15 -18.43
C ARG A 485 14.14 -3.45 -18.16
N MET A 486 12.80 -3.40 -18.14
CA MET A 486 11.95 -4.55 -17.84
C MET A 486 12.20 -5.72 -18.81
N GLU A 487 12.31 -5.43 -20.11
CA GLU A 487 12.54 -6.45 -21.13
C GLU A 487 13.87 -7.18 -20.90
N ILE A 488 14.90 -6.45 -20.49
CA ILE A 488 16.22 -7.03 -20.20
C ILE A 488 16.19 -7.86 -18.91
N GLY A 489 15.54 -7.36 -17.86
CA GLY A 489 15.39 -8.10 -16.61
C GLY A 489 14.59 -9.39 -16.80
N GLN A 490 13.51 -9.34 -17.58
CA GLN A 490 12.74 -10.52 -17.96
C GLN A 490 13.54 -11.49 -18.85
N ALA A 491 14.34 -10.98 -19.78
CA ALA A 491 15.23 -11.81 -20.58
C ALA A 491 16.27 -12.54 -19.71
N ILE A 492 16.91 -11.85 -18.75
CA ILE A 492 17.84 -12.47 -17.79
C ILE A 492 17.12 -13.60 -17.03
N ALA A 493 15.90 -13.34 -16.56
CA ALA A 493 15.12 -14.32 -15.79
C ALA A 493 14.69 -15.55 -16.62
N ALA A 494 14.43 -15.35 -17.91
CA ALA A 494 13.96 -16.40 -18.83
C ALA A 494 15.05 -17.39 -19.27
N PHE A 495 16.34 -17.05 -19.09
CA PHE A 495 17.40 -18.00 -19.43
C PHE A 495 17.35 -19.25 -18.55
N ASP A 496 17.38 -20.41 -19.23
CA ASP A 496 17.30 -21.70 -18.57
C ASP A 496 18.53 -21.95 -17.69
N ARG A 497 18.32 -22.39 -16.46
CA ARG A 497 19.35 -22.79 -15.50
C ARG A 497 19.92 -24.18 -15.81
N THR A 498 19.33 -24.91 -16.75
CA THR A 498 19.78 -26.29 -17.11
C THR A 498 20.94 -26.29 -18.09
N THR A 499 21.26 -25.15 -18.71
CA THR A 499 22.43 -25.07 -19.61
C THR A 499 23.68 -25.01 -18.74
N THR A 500 24.35 -26.16 -18.60
CA THR A 500 25.58 -26.32 -17.83
C THR A 500 26.72 -25.52 -18.46
N CYS A 501 26.84 -24.25 -18.04
CA CYS A 501 28.06 -23.50 -18.26
C CYS A 501 29.01 -23.80 -17.10
N VAL A 502 30.07 -24.52 -17.35
CA VAL A 502 31.14 -24.81 -16.38
C VAL A 502 31.99 -23.55 -16.23
N ALA A 503 32.02 -22.98 -15.00
CA ALA A 503 32.67 -21.68 -14.71
C ALA A 503 34.20 -21.73 -14.59
N ASP A 504 34.82 -22.91 -14.65
CA ASP A 504 36.25 -23.04 -14.68
C ASP A 504 36.68 -23.56 -16.08
N GLY A 505 37.59 -22.83 -16.74
CA GLY A 505 38.12 -23.10 -18.08
C GLY A 505 38.77 -24.47 -18.28
N SER A 506 38.42 -25.47 -17.49
CA SER A 506 38.65 -26.88 -17.79
C SER A 506 37.43 -27.38 -18.56
N ALA A 507 37.55 -27.45 -19.88
CA ALA A 507 36.69 -28.21 -20.77
C ALA A 507 36.68 -29.66 -20.31
N ARG A 508 35.90 -29.98 -19.28
CA ARG A 508 35.60 -31.38 -18.91
C ARG A 508 34.13 -31.65 -19.21
N SER A 509 34.00 -32.13 -20.43
CA SER A 509 33.05 -33.16 -20.87
C SER A 509 31.91 -33.51 -19.91
N GLN A 510 30.67 -33.20 -20.38
CA GLN A 510 29.51 -34.05 -20.19
C GLN A 510 29.38 -34.72 -18.82
N GLY A 511 28.92 -34.02 -17.79
CA GLY A 511 28.20 -34.58 -16.64
C GLY A 511 28.74 -35.87 -15.96
N ARG A 512 30.00 -36.28 -16.21
CA ARG A 512 30.59 -37.45 -15.62
C ARG A 512 31.03 -37.18 -14.20
N LEU A 513 30.61 -38.07 -13.30
CA LEU A 513 31.04 -38.07 -11.92
C LEU A 513 32.50 -38.58 -11.85
N GLU A 514 33.36 -37.86 -11.14
CA GLU A 514 34.72 -38.27 -10.85
C GLU A 514 34.84 -38.56 -9.34
N CYS A 515 35.46 -39.69 -8.99
CA CYS A 515 35.69 -40.04 -7.60
C CYS A 515 36.75 -39.10 -6.97
N PRO A 516 36.45 -38.33 -5.91
CA PRO A 516 37.38 -37.38 -5.33
C PRO A 516 38.60 -38.03 -4.65
N LYS A 517 38.59 -39.35 -4.44
CA LYS A 517 39.67 -40.10 -3.80
C LYS A 517 40.64 -40.74 -4.80
N CYS A 518 40.15 -41.36 -5.87
CA CYS A 518 41.00 -42.11 -6.81
C CYS A 518 41.00 -41.56 -8.24
N GLY A 519 40.22 -40.51 -8.52
CA GLY A 519 40.13 -39.90 -9.85
C GLY A 519 39.43 -40.75 -10.91
N SER A 520 38.75 -41.85 -10.53
CA SER A 520 37.99 -42.67 -11.49
C SER A 520 36.80 -41.88 -12.01
N ASP A 521 36.67 -41.74 -13.33
CA ASP A 521 35.57 -41.10 -14.07
C ASP A 521 34.75 -42.14 -14.87
N ASP A 522 34.93 -43.42 -14.59
CA ASP A 522 34.18 -44.51 -15.21
C ASP A 522 32.80 -44.63 -14.57
N ASP A 523 31.76 -44.25 -15.31
CA ASP A 523 30.36 -44.30 -14.87
C ASP A 523 29.90 -45.70 -14.44
N SER A 524 30.54 -46.79 -14.94
CA SER A 524 30.25 -48.15 -14.51
C SER A 524 30.81 -48.48 -13.12
N MET A 525 31.78 -47.70 -12.65
CA MET A 525 32.44 -47.86 -11.36
C MET A 525 31.92 -46.88 -10.29
N ILE A 526 31.02 -45.96 -10.65
CA ILE A 526 30.41 -44.97 -9.72
C ILE A 526 28.93 -45.27 -9.59
N GLU A 527 28.54 -45.73 -8.41
CA GLU A 527 27.14 -46.04 -8.08
C GLU A 527 26.49 -44.91 -7.27
N ARG A 528 25.29 -44.51 -7.64
CA ARG A 528 24.46 -43.59 -6.83
C ARG A 528 23.67 -44.40 -5.81
N VAL A 529 24.10 -44.34 -4.55
CA VAL A 529 23.52 -45.14 -3.44
C VAL A 529 22.27 -44.45 -2.88
N ARG A 530 22.21 -43.10 -2.92
CA ARG A 530 21.07 -42.24 -2.48
C ARG A 530 21.08 -40.96 -3.30
N ASP A 531 20.03 -40.15 -3.17
CA ASP A 531 19.80 -38.94 -3.96
C ASP A 531 21.00 -37.96 -4.09
N ARG A 532 21.94 -38.00 -3.14
CA ARG A 532 23.15 -37.16 -3.12
C ARG A 532 24.44 -37.93 -2.81
N THR A 533 24.39 -39.22 -2.64
CA THR A 533 25.54 -40.02 -2.23
C THR A 533 25.97 -40.91 -3.36
N CYS A 534 27.24 -40.77 -3.76
CA CYS A 534 27.89 -41.63 -4.73
C CYS A 534 28.89 -42.52 -4.02
N PHE A 535 29.05 -43.73 -4.53
CA PHE A 535 30.01 -44.73 -4.09
C PHE A 535 30.90 -45.15 -5.26
N CYS A 536 32.20 -45.15 -5.05
CA CYS A 536 33.15 -45.60 -6.03
C CYS A 536 33.55 -47.08 -5.81
N ASN A 537 33.19 -47.95 -6.72
CA ASN A 537 33.50 -49.37 -6.65
C ASN A 537 35.02 -49.66 -6.85
N THR A 538 35.79 -48.69 -7.42
CA THR A 538 37.24 -48.84 -7.58
C THR A 538 38.00 -48.70 -6.26
N CYS A 539 37.60 -47.78 -5.38
CA CYS A 539 38.35 -47.48 -4.15
C CYS A 539 37.51 -47.49 -2.87
N ALA A 540 36.26 -47.93 -2.93
CA ALA A 540 35.27 -48.00 -1.85
C ALA A 540 35.07 -46.68 -1.12
N HIS A 541 35.17 -45.55 -1.85
CA HIS A 541 34.95 -44.22 -1.30
C HIS A 541 33.50 -43.78 -1.52
N GLU A 542 32.86 -43.35 -0.44
CA GLU A 542 31.54 -42.77 -0.47
C GLU A 542 31.64 -41.24 -0.28
N TRP A 543 30.98 -40.46 -1.13
CA TRP A 543 30.95 -38.99 -1.03
C TRP A 543 29.62 -38.42 -1.43
N THR A 544 29.36 -37.24 -0.90
CA THR A 544 28.15 -36.48 -1.24
C THR A 544 28.44 -35.51 -2.38
N VAL A 545 27.66 -35.59 -3.44
CA VAL A 545 27.75 -34.66 -4.58
C VAL A 545 27.01 -33.39 -4.20
N GLU A 546 27.74 -32.31 -4.02
CA GLU A 546 27.16 -31.00 -3.94
C GLU A 546 26.58 -30.61 -5.30
N ARG A 547 25.25 -30.41 -5.36
CA ARG A 547 24.65 -29.79 -6.54
C ARG A 547 25.13 -28.35 -6.56
N ARG A 548 26.08 -28.00 -7.39
CA ARG A 548 26.30 -26.61 -7.78
C ARG A 548 25.04 -26.15 -8.53
N PRO A 549 24.46 -25.02 -8.15
CA PRO A 549 23.32 -24.51 -8.89
C PRO A 549 23.72 -24.32 -10.35
N ALA A 550 22.88 -24.76 -11.25
CA ALA A 550 23.11 -24.58 -12.69
C ALA A 550 23.16 -23.07 -12.99
N TRP A 551 24.20 -22.64 -13.69
CA TRP A 551 24.44 -21.24 -14.01
C TRP A 551 23.71 -20.87 -15.32
N ARG A 552 23.12 -19.66 -15.36
CA ARG A 552 22.49 -19.06 -16.56
C ARG A 552 23.57 -18.56 -17.54
N PHE A 553 24.64 -17.98 -17.00
CA PHE A 553 25.69 -17.30 -17.76
C PHE A 553 27.07 -17.75 -17.28
N ALA A 554 27.99 -17.95 -18.25
CA ALA A 554 29.35 -18.41 -17.96
C ALA A 554 30.25 -17.30 -17.42
N SER A 555 30.03 -16.04 -17.86
CA SER A 555 30.82 -14.88 -17.50
C SER A 555 30.00 -13.60 -17.62
N ILE A 556 30.57 -12.47 -17.20
CA ILE A 556 29.95 -11.12 -17.39
C ILE A 556 29.83 -10.80 -18.89
N GLU A 557 30.84 -11.21 -19.71
CA GLU A 557 30.82 -11.03 -21.16
C GLU A 557 29.69 -11.85 -21.81
N ASP A 558 29.49 -13.09 -21.37
CA ASP A 558 28.40 -13.95 -21.87
C ASP A 558 27.03 -13.34 -21.49
N LEU A 559 26.89 -12.83 -20.27
CA LEU A 559 25.69 -12.11 -19.83
C LEU A 559 25.38 -10.91 -20.76
N VAL A 560 26.36 -10.03 -21.01
CA VAL A 560 26.18 -8.85 -21.85
C VAL A 560 25.83 -9.21 -23.27
N ARG A 561 26.56 -10.19 -23.87
CA ARG A 561 26.34 -10.63 -25.26
C ARG A 561 24.94 -11.19 -25.47
N ARG A 562 24.42 -11.95 -24.50
CA ARG A 562 23.13 -12.66 -24.64
C ARG A 562 21.94 -11.79 -24.26
N THR A 563 22.13 -10.74 -23.47
CA THR A 563 21.02 -9.90 -22.97
C THR A 563 20.98 -8.50 -23.53
N GLY A 564 22.09 -7.97 -24.09
CA GLY A 564 22.18 -6.60 -24.58
C GLY A 564 22.11 -5.55 -23.45
N LEU A 565 22.58 -5.88 -22.24
CA LEU A 565 22.70 -4.94 -21.11
C LEU A 565 23.53 -3.72 -21.51
N ARG A 566 23.08 -2.53 -21.10
CA ARG A 566 23.84 -1.29 -21.23
C ARG A 566 24.87 -1.15 -20.10
N ARG A 567 25.86 -0.28 -20.30
CA ARG A 567 26.92 -0.07 -19.31
C ARG A 567 26.39 0.41 -17.96
N ASP A 568 25.43 1.34 -17.97
CA ASP A 568 24.77 1.85 -16.77
C ASP A 568 24.02 0.76 -16.00
N GLU A 569 23.24 -0.07 -16.71
CA GLU A 569 22.54 -1.23 -16.12
C GLU A 569 23.52 -2.23 -15.51
N LEU A 570 24.61 -2.53 -16.23
CA LEU A 570 25.64 -3.47 -15.80
C LEU A 570 26.43 -2.94 -14.59
N THR A 571 26.73 -1.63 -14.57
CA THR A 571 27.37 -0.96 -13.43
C THR A 571 26.49 -1.04 -12.18
N THR A 572 25.18 -0.76 -12.30
CA THR A 572 24.22 -0.91 -11.18
C THR A 572 24.19 -2.34 -10.65
N LEU A 573 24.12 -3.34 -11.53
CA LEU A 573 24.15 -4.76 -11.14
C LEU A 573 25.44 -5.15 -10.39
N ALA A 574 26.59 -4.61 -10.79
CA ALA A 574 27.85 -4.83 -10.11
C ALA A 574 27.90 -4.16 -8.72
N ASP A 575 27.44 -2.91 -8.65
CA ASP A 575 27.42 -2.13 -7.40
C ASP A 575 26.57 -2.80 -6.31
N ILE A 576 25.38 -3.32 -6.66
CA ILE A 576 24.49 -4.02 -5.72
C ILE A 576 24.94 -5.44 -5.40
N GLY A 577 25.97 -5.95 -6.09
CA GLY A 577 26.50 -7.29 -5.91
C GLY A 577 25.77 -8.40 -6.66
N ALA A 578 24.90 -8.04 -7.63
CA ALA A 578 24.16 -9.01 -8.44
C ALA A 578 25.07 -9.86 -9.36
N LEU A 579 26.33 -9.44 -9.54
CA LEU A 579 27.35 -10.16 -10.31
C LEU A 579 28.35 -10.93 -9.42
N ASN A 580 28.12 -11.00 -8.11
CA ASN A 580 29.08 -11.65 -7.18
C ASN A 580 29.25 -13.15 -7.44
N ALA A 581 28.31 -13.81 -8.11
CA ALA A 581 28.47 -15.18 -8.55
C ALA A 581 29.69 -15.35 -9.45
N PHE A 582 30.10 -14.38 -10.25
CA PHE A 582 31.27 -14.43 -11.13
C PHE A 582 32.60 -14.03 -10.43
N THR A 583 32.54 -13.13 -9.45
CA THR A 583 33.73 -12.41 -8.94
C THR A 583 33.91 -12.48 -7.44
N HIS A 584 32.93 -12.99 -6.71
CA HIS A 584 32.85 -13.05 -5.24
C HIS A 584 32.87 -11.70 -4.51
N GLU A 585 33.08 -10.56 -5.21
CA GLU A 585 33.19 -9.24 -4.61
C GLU A 585 32.74 -8.12 -5.57
N ARG A 586 32.04 -7.09 -5.06
CA ARG A 586 31.40 -6.01 -5.85
C ARG A 586 32.41 -5.19 -6.66
N ARG A 587 33.53 -4.77 -6.03
CA ARG A 587 34.56 -3.99 -6.73
C ARG A 587 35.29 -4.78 -7.79
N SER A 588 35.47 -6.08 -7.58
CA SER A 588 35.99 -6.97 -8.61
C SER A 588 35.02 -7.07 -9.80
N ALA A 589 33.71 -7.12 -9.52
CA ALA A 589 32.69 -7.07 -10.57
C ALA A 589 32.74 -5.74 -11.35
N LEU A 590 32.78 -4.60 -10.64
CA LEU A 590 32.92 -3.28 -11.27
C LEU A 590 34.17 -3.17 -12.13
N TRP A 591 35.31 -3.66 -11.65
CA TRP A 591 36.57 -3.70 -12.41
C TRP A 591 36.44 -4.51 -13.70
N GLN A 592 35.76 -5.65 -13.66
CA GLN A 592 35.51 -6.46 -14.85
C GLN A 592 34.52 -5.80 -15.81
N VAL A 593 33.46 -5.17 -15.28
CA VAL A 593 32.47 -4.42 -16.08
C VAL A 593 33.13 -3.34 -16.93
N GLU A 594 34.12 -2.61 -16.38
CA GLU A 594 34.85 -1.59 -17.14
C GLU A 594 35.67 -2.15 -18.29
N ARG A 595 36.01 -3.44 -18.25
CA ARG A 595 36.78 -4.14 -19.28
C ARG A 595 35.92 -4.86 -20.32
N VAL A 596 34.63 -5.04 -20.08
CA VAL A 596 33.74 -5.74 -21.00
C VAL A 596 33.69 -4.99 -22.34
N ILE A 597 34.24 -5.63 -23.39
CA ILE A 597 34.18 -5.12 -24.75
C ILE A 597 32.80 -5.44 -25.28
N ARG A 598 32.09 -4.37 -25.69
CA ARG A 598 30.78 -4.52 -26.34
C ARG A 598 30.96 -4.80 -27.82
N PRO A 599 30.08 -5.64 -28.43
CA PRO A 599 30.08 -5.81 -29.88
C PRO A 599 29.90 -4.44 -30.55
N ALA A 600 30.84 -4.08 -31.40
CA ALA A 600 30.78 -2.81 -32.16
C ALA A 600 30.09 -2.97 -33.53
N GLY A 601 29.39 -4.12 -33.74
CA GLY A 601 28.74 -4.52 -34.99
C GLY A 601 29.33 -5.78 -35.63
N ASP A 602 28.63 -6.32 -36.61
CA ASP A 602 28.89 -7.62 -37.25
C ASP A 602 30.33 -7.81 -37.77
N LEU A 603 31.04 -6.70 -38.04
CA LEU A 603 32.42 -6.73 -38.56
C LEU A 603 33.46 -7.24 -37.51
N PHE A 604 33.14 -7.17 -36.22
CA PHE A 604 34.04 -7.53 -35.11
C PHE A 604 33.59 -8.77 -34.33
N GLU A 605 32.54 -9.46 -34.78
CA GLU A 605 31.99 -10.64 -34.09
C GLU A 605 32.92 -11.85 -34.12
N ASN A 606 33.89 -11.90 -35.03
CA ASN A 606 34.76 -13.06 -35.28
C ASN A 606 36.21 -12.86 -34.84
N GLU A 607 36.56 -11.86 -34.06
CA GLU A 607 37.91 -11.79 -33.50
C GLU A 607 38.08 -12.88 -32.41
N GLU A 608 38.99 -13.82 -32.61
CA GLU A 608 39.44 -14.78 -31.63
C GLU A 608 39.96 -14.02 -30.40
N ARG A 609 39.16 -13.93 -29.36
CA ARG A 609 39.57 -13.33 -28.09
C ARG A 609 40.44 -14.31 -27.34
N PHE A 610 41.68 -13.97 -27.11
CA PHE A 610 42.55 -14.70 -26.23
C PHE A 610 41.92 -14.70 -24.81
N GLU A 611 41.58 -15.87 -24.28
CA GLU A 611 41.12 -16.11 -22.92
C GLU A 611 42.27 -15.84 -21.94
N TYR A 612 42.51 -14.58 -21.61
CA TYR A 612 43.30 -14.26 -20.43
C TYR A 612 42.39 -14.34 -19.20
N ALA A 613 42.76 -15.19 -18.23
CA ALA A 613 42.15 -15.15 -16.91
C ALA A 613 42.13 -13.69 -16.42
N PRO A 614 40.98 -13.13 -15.98
CA PRO A 614 40.91 -11.74 -15.59
C PRO A 614 41.89 -11.48 -14.45
N PRO A 615 42.79 -10.46 -14.56
CA PRO A 615 43.69 -10.14 -13.47
C PRO A 615 42.90 -9.79 -12.22
N ALA A 616 43.42 -10.15 -11.05
CA ALA A 616 42.81 -9.80 -9.76
C ALA A 616 42.55 -8.29 -9.67
N SER A 617 41.43 -7.91 -9.14
CA SER A 617 41.11 -6.49 -8.93
C SER A 617 42.13 -5.84 -8.00
N PRO A 618 42.72 -4.71 -8.37
CA PRO A 618 43.63 -3.97 -7.50
C PRO A 618 42.90 -3.18 -6.41
N LEU A 619 41.56 -3.16 -6.44
CA LEU A 619 40.72 -2.36 -5.55
C LEU A 619 40.54 -3.07 -4.20
N ALA A 620 40.56 -2.32 -3.12
CA ALA A 620 40.25 -2.84 -1.80
C ALA A 620 38.78 -3.32 -1.72
N PRO A 621 38.45 -4.34 -0.91
CA PRO A 621 37.06 -4.80 -0.74
C PRO A 621 36.11 -3.67 -0.29
N THR A 622 34.85 -3.75 -0.69
CA THR A 622 33.79 -2.80 -0.34
C THR A 622 33.48 -2.88 1.15
N ASP A 623 33.53 -1.76 1.87
CA ASP A 623 33.15 -1.71 3.29
C ASP A 623 31.61 -1.78 3.49
N ALA A 624 31.18 -1.95 4.75
CA ALA A 624 29.77 -2.08 5.08
C ALA A 624 28.94 -0.81 4.77
N GLY A 625 29.53 0.38 4.95
CA GLY A 625 28.87 1.65 4.64
C GLY A 625 28.74 1.89 3.14
N GLU A 626 29.77 1.53 2.38
CA GLU A 626 29.74 1.57 0.92
C GLU A 626 28.70 0.61 0.34
N ARG A 627 28.66 -0.64 0.84
CA ARG A 627 27.63 -1.60 0.44
C ARG A 627 26.23 -1.07 0.69
N LEU A 628 26.01 -0.49 1.86
CA LEU A 628 24.72 0.08 2.22
C LEU A 628 24.31 1.22 1.26
N ARG A 629 25.23 2.14 0.95
CA ARG A 629 24.98 3.22 -0.01
C ARG A 629 24.66 2.68 -1.41
N ALA A 630 25.43 1.71 -1.87
CA ALA A 630 25.22 1.08 -3.16
C ALA A 630 23.87 0.34 -3.23
N ASP A 631 23.48 -0.40 -2.17
CA ASP A 631 22.17 -1.05 -2.09
C ASP A 631 21.03 -0.04 -2.25
N TYR A 632 21.03 1.05 -1.47
CA TYR A 632 19.97 2.06 -1.57
C TYR A 632 19.99 2.81 -2.91
N ALA A 633 21.16 3.15 -3.44
CA ALA A 633 21.26 3.81 -4.73
C ALA A 633 20.77 2.93 -5.87
N GLY A 634 21.12 1.64 -5.83
CA GLY A 634 20.82 0.70 -6.91
C GLY A 634 19.49 -0.02 -6.78
N THR A 635 18.86 -0.07 -5.59
CA THR A 635 17.60 -0.81 -5.39
C THR A 635 16.56 -0.08 -4.54
N GLY A 636 16.89 1.04 -3.92
CA GLY A 636 16.02 1.71 -2.96
C GLY A 636 15.87 0.99 -1.61
N LEU A 637 16.51 -0.16 -1.39
CA LEU A 637 16.40 -0.95 -0.16
C LEU A 637 17.72 -1.68 0.17
N THR A 638 17.82 -2.28 1.34
CA THR A 638 18.93 -3.18 1.68
C THR A 638 18.43 -4.39 2.47
N ILE A 639 18.96 -5.56 2.19
CA ILE A 639 18.79 -6.78 2.99
C ILE A 639 19.88 -6.93 4.05
N GLY A 640 20.92 -6.09 4.01
CA GLY A 640 21.97 -5.99 4.99
C GLY A 640 21.50 -5.33 6.30
N PRO A 641 22.41 -4.93 7.19
CA PRO A 641 22.07 -4.23 8.43
C PRO A 641 21.32 -2.92 8.15
N HIS A 642 20.39 -2.57 9.05
CA HIS A 642 19.72 -1.24 9.00
C HIS A 642 20.77 -0.12 9.11
N PRO A 643 20.61 1.02 8.41
CA PRO A 643 21.58 2.14 8.48
C PRO A 643 21.95 2.55 9.90
N MET A 644 20.98 2.58 10.81
CA MET A 644 21.21 2.94 12.22
C MET A 644 22.09 1.93 12.98
N ALA A 645 22.15 0.67 12.56
CA ALA A 645 23.03 -0.33 13.16
C ALA A 645 24.51 0.05 13.02
N LEU A 646 24.91 0.68 11.92
CA LEU A 646 26.28 1.13 11.68
C LEU A 646 26.68 2.28 12.62
N CYS A 647 25.73 3.11 13.03
CA CYS A 647 25.94 4.24 13.93
C CYS A 647 25.62 3.91 15.39
N ARG A 648 25.12 2.70 15.70
CA ARG A 648 24.57 2.37 17.02
C ARG A 648 25.51 2.63 18.18
N ARG A 649 26.81 2.27 18.03
CA ARG A 649 27.81 2.48 19.09
C ARG A 649 27.96 3.97 19.44
N GLU A 650 28.03 4.82 18.45
CA GLU A 650 28.10 6.27 18.64
C GLU A 650 26.82 6.82 19.29
N MET A 651 25.66 6.38 18.79
CA MET A 651 24.36 6.80 19.33
C MET A 651 24.16 6.35 20.77
N ALA A 652 24.63 5.15 21.13
CA ALA A 652 24.59 4.66 22.53
C ALA A 652 25.43 5.55 23.49
N LEU A 653 26.61 5.98 23.04
CA LEU A 653 27.46 6.93 23.82
C LEU A 653 26.77 8.29 24.03
N ARG A 654 25.89 8.69 23.13
CA ARG A 654 25.06 9.91 23.24
C ARG A 654 23.77 9.70 24.05
N GLY A 655 23.57 8.51 24.63
CA GLY A 655 22.39 8.16 25.42
C GLY A 655 21.12 7.99 24.60
N VAL A 656 21.24 7.60 23.32
CA VAL A 656 20.10 7.35 22.41
C VAL A 656 19.56 5.96 22.65
N LEU A 657 18.28 5.87 23.01
CA LEU A 657 17.55 4.62 23.19
C LEU A 657 17.18 4.02 21.84
N ARG A 658 17.11 2.68 21.79
CA ARG A 658 16.54 1.94 20.66
C ARG A 658 15.02 1.97 20.74
N ALA A 659 14.34 1.75 19.63
CA ALA A 659 12.88 1.65 19.61
C ALA A 659 12.37 0.55 20.56
N CYS A 660 13.05 -0.60 20.62
CA CYS A 660 12.68 -1.71 21.53
C CYS A 660 12.89 -1.41 23.02
N ASP A 661 13.64 -0.39 23.38
CA ASP A 661 13.89 0.01 24.78
C ASP A 661 12.79 0.96 25.32
N LEU A 662 12.01 1.58 24.44
CA LEU A 662 10.99 2.59 24.79
C LEU A 662 9.85 2.02 25.68
N PRO A 663 9.34 0.79 25.45
CA PRO A 663 8.28 0.23 26.29
C PRO A 663 8.69 0.07 27.76
N GLN A 664 9.99 -0.06 28.05
CA GLN A 664 10.52 -0.23 29.41
C GLN A 664 10.80 1.13 30.10
N ALA A 665 10.79 2.21 29.34
CA ALA A 665 11.05 3.54 29.89
C ALA A 665 9.79 4.12 30.54
N ARG A 666 9.96 4.84 31.66
CA ARG A 666 8.85 5.43 32.42
C ARG A 666 8.18 6.56 31.61
N ASP A 667 6.85 6.65 31.72
CA ASP A 667 6.08 7.79 31.22
C ASP A 667 6.62 9.12 31.79
N GLY A 668 6.59 10.17 30.99
CA GLY A 668 7.12 11.49 31.35
C GLY A 668 8.66 11.61 31.34
N ARG A 669 9.41 10.51 31.14
CA ARG A 669 10.87 10.55 31.06
C ARG A 669 11.35 11.29 29.81
N ARG A 670 12.35 12.14 29.96
CA ARG A 670 13.11 12.66 28.80
C ARG A 670 13.95 11.56 28.19
N VAL A 671 13.80 11.37 26.88
CA VAL A 671 14.48 10.34 26.08
C VAL A 671 15.11 10.95 24.84
N ARG A 672 16.12 10.28 24.33
CA ARG A 672 16.67 10.52 22.99
C ARG A 672 16.44 9.28 22.14
N VAL A 673 15.95 9.50 20.93
CA VAL A 673 15.81 8.45 19.90
C VAL A 673 16.41 8.95 18.60
N ALA A 674 16.88 8.03 17.77
CA ALA A 674 17.40 8.36 16.45
C ALA A 674 16.96 7.29 15.44
N GLY A 675 16.68 7.72 14.24
CA GLY A 675 16.23 6.78 13.19
C GLY A 675 16.10 7.42 11.82
N MET A 676 15.89 6.57 10.85
CA MET A 676 15.49 6.94 9.50
C MET A 676 14.03 7.41 9.52
N VAL A 677 13.73 8.51 8.88
CA VAL A 677 12.37 9.03 8.75
C VAL A 677 11.64 8.21 7.69
N ILE A 678 10.73 7.35 8.10
CA ILE A 678 9.94 6.52 7.17
C ILE A 678 8.58 7.12 6.81
N THR A 679 8.02 7.98 7.67
CA THR A 679 6.81 8.75 7.34
C THR A 679 6.87 10.16 7.94
N ARG A 680 6.31 11.13 7.20
CA ARG A 680 6.01 12.49 7.66
C ARG A 680 4.54 12.77 7.38
N GLN A 681 3.78 13.20 8.39
CA GLN A 681 2.37 13.49 8.25
C GLN A 681 2.05 14.84 8.92
N ARG A 682 1.35 15.70 8.20
CA ARG A 682 0.80 16.95 8.73
C ARG A 682 -0.68 17.06 8.36
N PRO A 683 -1.57 16.29 9.02
CA PRO A 683 -2.99 16.31 8.70
C PRO A 683 -3.58 17.71 8.92
N GLY A 684 -4.40 18.18 7.99
CA GLY A 684 -5.08 19.50 8.11
C GLY A 684 -5.94 19.60 9.39
N THR A 685 -6.48 18.47 9.83
CA THR A 685 -7.28 18.34 11.06
C THR A 685 -6.46 18.41 12.36
N ALA A 686 -5.15 18.25 12.29
CA ALA A 686 -4.26 18.16 13.47
C ALA A 686 -3.80 19.52 13.98
N LYS A 687 -4.45 20.62 13.62
CA LYS A 687 -4.13 21.99 14.12
C LYS A 687 -2.64 22.34 13.99
N GLY A 688 -1.99 21.93 12.90
CA GLY A 688 -0.59 22.22 12.60
C GLY A 688 0.46 21.31 13.27
N PHE A 689 0.04 20.30 14.04
CA PHE A 689 0.97 19.28 14.55
C PHE A 689 1.55 18.43 13.41
N VAL A 690 2.83 18.09 13.56
CA VAL A 690 3.51 17.19 12.62
C VAL A 690 3.85 15.89 13.34
N PHE A 691 3.63 14.81 12.63
CA PHE A 691 3.87 13.46 13.11
C PHE A 691 4.98 12.82 12.26
N LEU A 692 5.99 12.28 12.92
CA LEU A 692 7.05 11.52 12.29
C LEU A 692 7.05 10.08 12.81
N THR A 693 7.38 9.15 11.94
CA THR A 693 7.79 7.81 12.35
C THR A 693 9.25 7.62 11.99
N LEU A 694 10.06 7.30 13.00
CA LEU A 694 11.48 6.99 12.85
C LEU A 694 11.67 5.49 12.96
N GLU A 695 12.47 4.92 12.06
CA GLU A 695 12.85 3.50 12.09
C GLU A 695 14.32 3.37 12.49
N ASP A 696 14.59 2.47 13.43
CA ASP A 696 15.94 2.01 13.72
C ASP A 696 16.05 0.48 13.46
N GLU A 697 17.18 -0.12 13.77
CA GLU A 697 17.42 -1.55 13.55
C GLU A 697 16.53 -2.47 14.40
N THR A 698 15.85 -1.93 15.42
CA THR A 698 15.03 -2.70 16.36
C THR A 698 13.53 -2.49 16.19
N GLY A 699 13.12 -1.41 15.52
CA GLY A 699 11.70 -1.10 15.36
C GLY A 699 11.43 0.34 14.99
N VAL A 700 10.21 0.79 15.27
CA VAL A 700 9.74 2.14 14.95
C VAL A 700 9.46 2.97 16.21
N SER A 701 9.70 4.25 16.13
CA SER A 701 9.42 5.24 17.18
C SER A 701 8.53 6.35 16.65
N ASN A 702 7.46 6.65 17.36
CA ASN A 702 6.51 7.69 16.98
C ASN A 702 6.88 9.02 17.64
N VAL A 703 7.02 10.07 16.84
CA VAL A 703 7.37 11.42 17.29
C VAL A 703 6.26 12.41 16.97
N ILE A 704 5.93 13.27 17.92
CA ILE A 704 4.94 14.36 17.80
C ILE A 704 5.67 15.69 17.90
N ILE A 705 5.55 16.51 16.87
CA ILE A 705 6.16 17.85 16.81
C ILE A 705 5.04 18.87 16.90
N ARG A 706 5.14 19.78 17.88
CA ARG A 706 4.21 20.89 18.02
C ARG A 706 4.44 21.96 16.94
N PRO A 707 3.41 22.73 16.57
CA PRO A 707 3.51 23.77 15.53
C PRO A 707 4.65 24.74 15.78
N ASP A 708 4.80 25.26 17.01
CA ASP A 708 5.84 26.21 17.43
C ASP A 708 7.27 25.67 17.25
N LEU A 709 7.47 24.38 17.49
CA LEU A 709 8.74 23.73 17.25
C LEU A 709 8.95 23.47 15.75
N PHE A 710 7.90 23.02 15.04
CA PHE A 710 7.99 22.75 13.61
C PHE A 710 8.43 23.98 12.81
N ASP A 711 7.85 25.15 13.10
CA ASP A 711 8.20 26.39 12.39
C ASP A 711 9.70 26.72 12.52
N ARG A 712 10.31 26.42 13.68
CA ARG A 712 11.74 26.63 13.93
C ARG A 712 12.64 25.61 13.25
N VAL A 713 12.20 24.35 13.14
CA VAL A 713 13.02 23.22 12.65
C VAL A 713 12.55 22.70 11.29
N ARG A 714 11.64 23.40 10.61
CA ARG A 714 11.03 22.98 9.34
C ARG A 714 12.05 22.49 8.29
N PRO A 715 13.18 23.19 8.03
CA PRO A 715 14.17 22.72 7.05
C PRO A 715 14.79 21.37 7.44
N ILE A 716 15.01 21.15 8.74
CA ILE A 716 15.58 19.90 9.26
C ILE A 716 14.57 18.75 9.06
N VAL A 717 13.32 18.98 9.49
CA VAL A 717 12.26 17.97 9.38
C VAL A 717 11.99 17.57 7.94
N LEU A 718 11.98 18.52 7.00
CA LEU A 718 11.64 18.25 5.59
C LEU A 718 12.80 17.65 4.77
N ARG A 719 14.07 17.99 5.11
CA ARG A 719 15.22 17.65 4.25
C ARG A 719 16.09 16.53 4.78
N GLN A 720 16.05 16.26 6.09
CA GLN A 720 16.96 15.28 6.67
C GLN A 720 16.31 13.89 6.69
N PRO A 721 16.93 12.88 6.07
CA PRO A 721 16.42 11.51 6.08
C PRO A 721 16.64 10.81 7.42
N PHE A 722 17.62 11.27 8.22
CA PHE A 722 17.94 10.72 9.54
C PHE A 722 17.89 11.82 10.59
N LEU A 723 17.15 11.54 11.66
CA LEU A 723 16.92 12.49 12.74
C LEU A 723 17.31 11.91 14.10
N LEU A 724 17.94 12.75 14.92
CA LEU A 724 18.04 12.58 16.36
C LEU A 724 16.99 13.47 17.02
N VAL A 725 16.13 12.89 17.83
CA VAL A 725 15.05 13.58 18.53
C VAL A 725 15.24 13.43 20.02
N GLU A 726 15.20 14.56 20.75
CA GLU A 726 15.12 14.62 22.20
C GLU A 726 13.74 15.12 22.58
N GLY A 727 13.09 14.46 23.53
CA GLY A 727 11.73 14.81 23.93
C GLY A 727 11.23 14.00 25.12
N VAL A 728 9.96 14.23 25.47
CA VAL A 728 9.30 13.57 26.60
C VAL A 728 8.54 12.36 26.09
N LEU A 729 8.85 11.18 26.62
CA LEU A 729 8.11 9.95 26.35
C LEU A 729 6.73 10.06 26.94
N GLN A 730 5.74 9.71 26.16
CA GLN A 730 4.33 9.59 26.55
C GLN A 730 3.91 8.15 26.36
N HIS A 731 3.48 7.52 27.43
CA HIS A 731 2.96 6.16 27.42
C HIS A 731 1.51 6.19 27.91
N GLN A 732 0.58 6.25 26.98
CA GLN A 732 -0.84 6.35 27.27
C GLN A 732 -1.63 5.23 26.59
N ASP A 733 -2.33 4.42 27.41
CA ASP A 733 -3.19 3.33 26.93
C ASP A 733 -2.50 2.37 25.94
N GLY A 734 -1.28 1.93 26.26
CA GLY A 734 -0.49 1.04 25.38
C GLY A 734 0.17 1.73 24.17
N VAL A 735 -0.07 3.03 23.97
CA VAL A 735 0.50 3.80 22.84
C VAL A 735 1.74 4.56 23.31
N LEU A 736 2.86 4.33 22.64
CA LEU A 736 4.11 5.05 22.87
C LEU A 736 4.28 6.18 21.85
N SER A 737 4.57 7.37 22.33
CA SER A 737 4.94 8.52 21.50
C SER A 737 5.95 9.42 22.20
N ILE A 738 6.74 10.14 21.43
CA ILE A 738 7.73 11.09 21.96
C ILE A 738 7.31 12.48 21.55
N ARG A 739 6.95 13.32 22.52
CA ARG A 739 6.71 14.73 22.30
C ARG A 739 8.06 15.43 22.15
N ALA A 740 8.40 15.77 20.91
CA ALA A 740 9.69 16.37 20.59
C ALA A 740 9.88 17.74 21.25
N GLU A 741 11.09 17.98 21.76
CA GLU A 741 11.55 19.26 22.28
C GLU A 741 12.74 19.79 21.46
N ARG A 742 13.54 18.89 20.88
CA ARG A 742 14.69 19.23 20.04
C ARG A 742 14.86 18.19 18.93
N LEU A 743 15.22 18.65 17.73
CA LEU A 743 15.52 17.79 16.57
C LEU A 743 16.85 18.22 15.95
N GLN A 744 17.62 17.23 15.50
CA GLN A 744 18.89 17.43 14.78
C GLN A 744 18.99 16.42 13.65
N GLY A 745 19.55 16.83 12.50
CA GLY A 745 19.94 15.90 11.46
C GLY A 745 21.16 15.08 11.88
N ILE A 746 21.23 13.84 11.45
CA ILE A 746 22.41 12.98 11.62
C ILE A 746 23.16 12.99 10.30
N ALA A 747 24.42 13.48 10.33
CA ALA A 747 25.31 13.45 9.18
C ALA A 747 25.92 12.05 8.99
N GLY A 748 26.12 11.62 7.74
CA GLY A 748 26.88 10.41 7.42
C GLY A 748 26.07 9.13 7.25
N ALA A 749 24.75 9.12 7.48
CA ALA A 749 23.90 8.02 7.10
C ALA A 749 23.58 8.08 5.58
N ALA A 750 23.32 6.92 4.96
CA ALA A 750 23.01 6.83 3.54
C ALA A 750 21.87 7.78 3.15
N SER A 751 22.00 8.44 1.98
CA SER A 751 20.92 9.27 1.44
C SER A 751 19.78 8.35 0.98
N VAL A 752 18.68 8.37 1.69
CA VAL A 752 17.44 7.64 1.38
C VAL A 752 16.32 8.66 1.34
N GLU A 753 15.51 8.62 0.30
CA GLU A 753 14.29 9.45 0.24
C GLU A 753 13.25 8.91 1.23
N ALA A 754 12.66 9.81 2.02
CA ALA A 754 11.59 9.47 2.92
C ALA A 754 10.23 9.57 2.20
N HIS A 755 9.30 8.70 2.53
CA HIS A 755 7.94 8.77 2.03
C HIS A 755 7.20 9.94 2.73
N ASP A 756 6.80 10.92 1.96
CA ASP A 756 6.06 12.08 2.46
C ASP A 756 4.56 11.93 2.14
N PHE A 757 3.75 11.93 3.19
CA PHE A 757 2.31 12.06 3.08
C PHE A 757 1.90 13.47 3.52
N SER A 758 1.39 14.25 2.60
CA SER A 758 0.81 15.58 2.85
C SER A 758 -0.63 15.46 3.33
#